data_6a0179708c1ab1597146d180a3616dbc
#
_entry.id   6a0179708c1ab1597146d180a3616dbc
#
_cell.length_a   1.000
_cell.length_b   1.000
_cell.length_c   1.000
_cell.angle_alpha   90.00
_cell.angle_beta   90.00
_cell.angle_gamma   90.00
#
_symmetry.space_group_name_H-M   'P 1'
#
loop_
_entity.id
_entity.type
_entity.pdbx_description
1 polymer ?
#
loop_
_entity_poly.entity_id
_entity_poly.type
_entity_poly.pdbx_seq_one_letter_code
_entity_poly.pdbx_strand_id
1 'polypeptide(L)'
;MKQYNIKGMSCAACSARVEKAVSKVSGVTSCSVNLLTNSMSVEGSAADSDIIKAVKNAGYGASSIKNKEKAEDTSTESPIRPMRTRFITSLVFLLILMYFSMDHMMWSFPLPKLYDGNHIAMGLTQLLLTVIIMVINQKFFISGYKSLIHGAPNMDTLVALGATAAFGYSTFALFAMTKAQVAGDMELVEKYMMEFYFESAAMILTLITLGKMLEAYSKGKTTDALKGLIELAPKSANVIRDGKEVNVPVEEVVKGDIFIVRPGESIPVDGVVIDGHSAVNESSLTGESIPVDKEPDDKVSAATINQSGIITCKALRVGEDTALSKIIKMVSDASATKPHIARIADKVSGIFVPTVIAIAVVTIIVWLLIGKSAGFAIARGISVLVISCPCALGLATPVAIMVGNGKGARNGILFKNAAAIEETGKLKIVALDKTGTITEGRPVVTGIYPAKDITEEELLHIAGSLEYNSEHPLAGAVNQEIEKRKITISPVKNFNALPGNGLLGEIDGVIVMGGNYRFISGHTVDKEELKNISDKVSNEGKTPLIFAKDNHYIGTIAVADIIKEDSHKAVSELKKMGIHVVMLTGDNEKTAAIIGKEAGVDEVIAGVLPDGKENVIRELMKKGRTAMVGDGINDAPALTRADIGIAIGAGTDIAIDAADVVLMKSRLTDVAASIRLSKSTLRNIHENLFWAFFYNTIGIPLAAGAFVGLGLTLNPMFGAAAMSLSSFCVVTNALRLNLADIYGKRKKTE
;
A
#
# COMPACT_ATOMS: atom_id res chain seq x y z
N MET A 1 7.77 3.09 -16.05
CA MET A 1 6.88 4.16 -15.49
C MET A 1 7.72 5.39 -15.18
N LYS A 2 7.33 6.60 -15.67
CA LYS A 2 8.03 7.88 -15.39
C LYS A 2 7.30 8.59 -14.26
N GLN A 3 8.04 9.19 -13.31
CA GLN A 3 7.45 9.91 -12.19
C GLN A 3 7.78 11.42 -12.23
N TYR A 4 6.78 12.23 -11.88
CA TYR A 4 6.87 13.69 -11.87
C TYR A 4 6.33 14.24 -10.55
N ASN A 5 6.92 15.31 -10.06
CA ASN A 5 6.39 16.10 -8.95
C ASN A 5 5.49 17.22 -9.50
N ILE A 6 4.27 17.32 -9.01
CA ILE A 6 3.27 18.31 -9.46
C ILE A 6 3.04 19.36 -8.38
N LYS A 7 3.14 20.62 -8.75
CA LYS A 7 2.93 21.76 -7.84
C LYS A 7 1.60 22.46 -8.13
N GLY A 8 0.90 22.88 -7.08
CA GLY A 8 -0.32 23.70 -7.20
C GLY A 8 -1.63 22.92 -7.16
N MET A 9 -1.61 21.60 -6.93
CA MET A 9 -2.84 20.82 -6.72
C MET A 9 -3.36 21.01 -5.30
N SER A 10 -4.67 21.26 -5.14
CA SER A 10 -5.31 21.49 -3.84
C SER A 10 -6.48 20.53 -3.56
N CYS A 11 -6.99 19.84 -4.58
CA CYS A 11 -8.16 18.94 -4.44
C CYS A 11 -8.22 17.88 -5.53
N ALA A 12 -9.13 16.91 -5.38
CA ALA A 12 -9.35 15.82 -6.33
C ALA A 12 -9.69 16.29 -7.75
N ALA A 13 -10.44 17.37 -7.90
CA ALA A 13 -10.74 17.95 -9.22
C ALA A 13 -9.47 18.45 -9.94
N CYS A 14 -8.48 18.96 -9.18
CA CYS A 14 -7.19 19.38 -9.72
C CYS A 14 -6.42 18.15 -10.27
N SER A 15 -6.36 17.05 -9.51
CA SER A 15 -5.66 15.84 -9.94
C SER A 15 -6.32 15.22 -11.19
N ALA A 16 -7.65 15.14 -11.23
CA ALA A 16 -8.40 14.66 -12.39
C ALA A 16 -8.16 15.50 -13.65
N ARG A 17 -8.00 16.82 -13.49
CA ARG A 17 -7.69 17.73 -14.60
C ARG A 17 -6.29 17.50 -15.18
N VAL A 18 -5.28 17.37 -14.32
CA VAL A 18 -3.91 17.08 -14.73
C VAL A 18 -3.87 15.74 -15.45
N GLU A 19 -4.51 14.72 -14.89
CA GLU A 19 -4.62 13.39 -15.47
C GLU A 19 -5.26 13.40 -16.86
N LYS A 20 -6.38 14.12 -17.01
CA LYS A 20 -7.08 14.30 -18.31
C LYS A 20 -6.22 15.06 -19.34
N ALA A 21 -5.43 16.04 -18.91
CA ALA A 21 -4.59 16.83 -19.81
C ALA A 21 -3.39 15.99 -20.30
N VAL A 22 -2.76 15.23 -19.42
CA VAL A 22 -1.60 14.39 -19.76
C VAL A 22 -2.01 13.16 -20.54
N SER A 23 -3.15 12.54 -20.25
CA SER A 23 -3.67 11.39 -21.02
C SER A 23 -3.99 11.71 -22.49
N LYS A 24 -4.07 12.99 -22.86
CA LYS A 24 -4.25 13.42 -24.26
C LYS A 24 -2.95 13.59 -25.03
N VAL A 25 -1.81 13.49 -24.35
CA VAL A 25 -0.50 13.63 -24.99
C VAL A 25 -0.20 12.37 -25.78
N SER A 26 0.22 12.53 -27.04
CA SER A 26 0.58 11.41 -27.92
C SER A 26 1.71 10.58 -27.29
N GLY A 27 1.54 9.26 -27.25
CA GLY A 27 2.51 8.35 -26.66
C GLY A 27 2.32 8.09 -25.16
N VAL A 28 1.29 8.66 -24.51
CA VAL A 28 0.89 8.30 -23.15
C VAL A 28 -0.13 7.16 -23.19
N THR A 29 0.22 6.04 -22.55
CA THR A 29 -0.66 4.86 -22.41
C THR A 29 -1.51 4.94 -21.14
N SER A 30 -0.89 5.35 -20.02
CA SER A 30 -1.59 5.57 -18.76
C SER A 30 -1.02 6.77 -18.02
N CYS A 31 -1.88 7.45 -17.25
CA CYS A 31 -1.48 8.54 -16.38
C CYS A 31 -2.27 8.45 -15.06
N SER A 32 -1.58 8.50 -13.96
CA SER A 32 -2.16 8.52 -12.62
C SER A 32 -1.56 9.67 -11.81
N VAL A 33 -2.41 10.48 -11.21
CA VAL A 33 -2.00 11.66 -10.41
C VAL A 33 -2.42 11.46 -8.96
N ASN A 34 -1.48 11.47 -8.04
CA ASN A 34 -1.74 11.32 -6.62
C ASN A 34 -1.69 12.68 -5.91
N LEU A 35 -2.83 13.10 -5.37
CA LEU A 35 -2.96 14.35 -4.62
C LEU A 35 -2.21 14.33 -3.28
N LEU A 36 -2.04 13.16 -2.68
CA LEU A 36 -1.45 13.02 -1.35
C LEU A 36 0.06 13.25 -1.39
N THR A 37 0.72 12.61 -2.37
CA THR A 37 2.17 12.72 -2.58
C THR A 37 2.55 13.88 -3.50
N ASN A 38 1.57 14.56 -4.11
CA ASN A 38 1.76 15.55 -5.17
C ASN A 38 2.60 15.00 -6.33
N SER A 39 2.47 13.71 -6.63
CA SER A 39 3.18 13.03 -7.68
C SER A 39 2.26 12.62 -8.83
N MET A 40 2.84 12.42 -9.99
CA MET A 40 2.19 11.89 -11.18
C MET A 40 3.05 10.79 -11.77
N SER A 41 2.43 9.66 -12.06
CA SER A 41 3.03 8.54 -12.76
C SER A 41 2.49 8.46 -14.18
N VAL A 42 3.38 8.33 -15.15
CA VAL A 42 3.03 8.27 -16.58
C VAL A 42 3.69 7.05 -17.21
N GLU A 43 2.92 6.26 -17.95
CA GLU A 43 3.40 5.17 -18.76
C GLU A 43 3.27 5.54 -20.24
N GLY A 44 4.22 5.08 -21.05
CA GLY A 44 4.25 5.35 -22.49
C GLY A 44 5.58 5.91 -22.97
N SER A 45 5.64 6.23 -24.25
CA SER A 45 6.83 6.71 -24.96
C SER A 45 6.92 8.23 -25.07
N ALA A 46 5.95 8.99 -24.52
CA ALA A 46 5.90 10.45 -24.61
C ALA A 46 7.15 11.11 -24.02
N ALA A 47 7.58 12.22 -24.63
CA ALA A 47 8.73 13.00 -24.15
C ALA A 47 8.37 13.77 -22.86
N ASP A 48 9.35 13.91 -21.96
CA ASP A 48 9.17 14.61 -20.68
C ASP A 48 8.75 16.08 -20.88
N SER A 49 9.29 16.72 -21.93
CA SER A 49 8.94 18.09 -22.32
C SER A 49 7.45 18.28 -22.62
N ASP A 50 6.84 17.30 -23.32
CA ASP A 50 5.44 17.38 -23.75
C ASP A 50 4.50 17.12 -22.58
N ILE A 51 4.88 16.19 -21.70
CA ILE A 51 4.17 15.91 -20.46
C ILE A 51 4.17 17.14 -19.55
N ILE A 52 5.36 17.76 -19.32
CA ILE A 52 5.49 18.97 -18.50
C ILE A 52 4.70 20.13 -19.11
N LYS A 53 4.72 20.29 -20.44
CA LYS A 53 3.98 21.32 -21.16
C LYS A 53 2.45 21.12 -21.01
N ALA A 54 1.96 19.88 -21.08
CA ALA A 54 0.56 19.57 -20.86
C ALA A 54 0.09 19.93 -19.45
N VAL A 55 0.91 19.63 -18.43
CA VAL A 55 0.63 20.01 -17.02
C VAL A 55 0.61 21.53 -16.86
N LYS A 56 1.59 22.24 -17.45
CA LYS A 56 1.63 23.72 -17.42
C LYS A 56 0.41 24.35 -18.09
N ASN A 57 -0.02 23.82 -19.24
CA ASN A 57 -1.21 24.27 -19.94
C ASN A 57 -2.50 24.01 -19.13
N ALA A 58 -2.51 22.96 -18.31
CA ALA A 58 -3.60 22.71 -17.36
C ALA A 58 -3.59 23.66 -16.15
N GLY A 59 -2.56 24.51 -16.00
CA GLY A 59 -2.45 25.54 -14.94
C GLY A 59 -1.62 25.13 -13.74
N TYR A 60 -0.86 24.02 -13.82
CA TYR A 60 -0.07 23.44 -12.72
C TYR A 60 1.42 23.41 -13.06
N GLY A 61 2.28 23.27 -12.03
CA GLY A 61 3.72 23.07 -12.22
C GLY A 61 4.08 21.59 -12.26
N ALA A 62 5.02 21.18 -13.12
CA ALA A 62 5.57 19.84 -13.13
C ALA A 62 7.10 19.83 -13.23
N SER A 63 7.74 18.86 -12.55
CA SER A 63 9.19 18.58 -12.66
C SER A 63 9.41 17.06 -12.63
N SER A 64 10.34 16.54 -13.45
CA SER A 64 10.72 15.12 -13.42
C SER A 64 11.51 14.80 -12.15
N ILE A 65 11.27 13.63 -11.54
CA ILE A 65 11.94 13.22 -10.30
C ILE A 65 13.39 12.82 -10.57
N LYS A 66 13.70 12.30 -11.76
CA LYS A 66 15.09 11.94 -12.15
C LYS A 66 16.10 13.10 -12.19
N ASN A 67 15.64 14.35 -12.25
CA ASN A 67 16.52 15.53 -12.30
C ASN A 67 16.82 16.13 -10.92
N LYS A 68 16.51 15.45 -9.81
CA LYS A 68 16.72 15.99 -8.46
C LYS A 68 18.14 15.76 -7.89
N GLU A 69 18.97 14.93 -8.50
CA GLU A 69 20.35 14.67 -8.04
C GLU A 69 21.31 15.87 -8.22
N LYS A 70 20.90 16.96 -8.88
CA LYS A 70 21.74 18.16 -9.11
C LYS A 70 21.17 19.49 -8.62
N ALA A 71 20.04 19.50 -7.91
CA ALA A 71 19.52 20.73 -7.33
C ALA A 71 19.59 20.61 -5.80
N GLU A 72 20.53 21.35 -5.25
CA GLU A 72 20.82 21.55 -3.84
C GLU A 72 19.62 21.46 -2.90
N ASP A 73 19.90 20.84 -1.78
CA ASP A 73 19.23 20.84 -0.48
C ASP A 73 18.65 22.21 -0.08
N THR A 74 17.63 22.67 -0.78
CA THR A 74 16.90 23.86 -0.40
C THR A 74 15.53 23.50 0.16
N SER A 75 15.49 23.57 1.51
CA SER A 75 14.32 23.54 2.39
C SER A 75 13.64 22.19 2.63
N THR A 76 14.17 21.45 3.58
CA THR A 76 13.50 20.50 4.49
C THR A 76 12.50 21.22 5.41
N GLU A 77 11.97 22.39 5.06
CA GLU A 77 10.90 23.01 5.84
C GLU A 77 9.59 22.26 5.58
N SER A 78 9.10 21.60 6.63
CA SER A 78 7.79 20.94 6.58
C SER A 78 6.74 21.98 6.15
N PRO A 79 5.85 21.65 5.19
CA PRO A 79 4.83 22.58 4.68
C PRO A 79 3.86 23.06 5.78
N ILE A 80 3.95 22.50 6.98
CA ILE A 80 3.13 22.80 8.13
C ILE A 80 3.51 24.15 8.77
N ARG A 81 4.81 24.51 8.83
CA ARG A 81 5.26 25.77 9.44
C ARG A 81 4.59 27.02 8.83
N PRO A 82 4.65 27.24 7.51
CA PRO A 82 4.03 28.42 6.90
C PRO A 82 2.50 28.40 7.02
N MET A 83 1.85 27.23 7.04
CA MET A 83 0.41 27.12 7.25
C MET A 83 0.03 27.46 8.69
N ARG A 84 0.82 27.01 9.66
CA ARG A 84 0.61 27.32 11.09
C ARG A 84 0.73 28.81 11.35
N THR A 85 1.73 29.48 10.80
CA THR A 85 1.88 30.93 10.94
C THR A 85 0.67 31.66 10.34
N ARG A 86 0.24 31.30 9.12
CA ARG A 86 -0.95 31.90 8.48
C ARG A 86 -2.21 31.69 9.33
N PHE A 87 -2.41 30.48 9.86
CA PHE A 87 -3.56 30.17 10.72
C PHE A 87 -3.55 31.01 11.99
N ILE A 88 -2.42 31.02 12.74
CA ILE A 88 -2.31 31.75 14.00
C ILE A 88 -2.53 33.26 13.76
N THR A 89 -1.91 33.83 12.72
CA THR A 89 -2.10 35.26 12.39
C THR A 89 -3.55 35.54 12.02
N SER A 90 -4.18 34.71 11.17
CA SER A 90 -5.60 34.87 10.84
C SER A 90 -6.50 34.75 12.07
N LEU A 91 -6.19 33.79 12.98
CA LEU A 91 -6.96 33.59 14.21
C LEU A 91 -6.90 34.81 15.15
N VAL A 92 -5.73 35.44 15.30
CA VAL A 92 -5.59 36.63 16.13
C VAL A 92 -6.48 37.75 15.61
N PHE A 93 -6.40 38.06 14.30
CA PHE A 93 -7.24 39.09 13.71
C PHE A 93 -8.75 38.71 13.73
N LEU A 94 -9.07 37.43 13.59
CA LEU A 94 -10.44 36.92 13.68
C LEU A 94 -11.02 37.14 15.09
N LEU A 95 -10.26 36.82 16.15
CA LEU A 95 -10.70 37.05 17.53
C LEU A 95 -10.95 38.53 17.82
N ILE A 96 -10.10 39.40 17.30
CA ILE A 96 -10.32 40.85 17.39
C ILE A 96 -11.60 41.25 16.63
N LEU A 97 -11.80 40.71 15.42
CA LEU A 97 -12.98 40.96 14.62
C LEU A 97 -14.26 40.50 15.33
N MET A 98 -14.25 39.30 15.92
CA MET A 98 -15.38 38.75 16.66
C MET A 98 -15.73 39.62 17.89
N TYR A 99 -14.72 40.14 18.57
CA TYR A 99 -14.94 41.09 19.67
C TYR A 99 -15.77 42.30 19.24
N PHE A 100 -15.46 42.90 18.08
CA PHE A 100 -16.20 44.04 17.54
C PHE A 100 -17.57 43.63 16.94
N SER A 101 -17.75 42.44 16.46
CA SER A 101 -18.94 41.99 15.73
C SER A 101 -19.99 41.33 16.65
N MET A 102 -19.59 40.41 17.54
CA MET A 102 -20.51 39.61 18.32
C MET A 102 -20.46 39.88 19.82
N ASP A 103 -19.28 40.03 20.41
CA ASP A 103 -19.16 40.06 21.87
C ASP A 103 -19.80 41.28 22.49
N HIS A 104 -19.74 42.43 21.81
CA HIS A 104 -20.42 43.65 22.25
C HIS A 104 -21.96 43.49 22.19
N MET A 105 -22.48 42.88 21.13
CA MET A 105 -23.93 42.72 20.94
C MET A 105 -24.53 41.63 21.83
N MET A 106 -23.81 40.52 22.08
CA MET A 106 -24.32 39.38 22.86
C MET A 106 -23.99 39.45 24.34
N TRP A 107 -22.84 39.99 24.72
CA TRP A 107 -22.33 39.96 26.10
C TRP A 107 -22.03 41.32 26.66
N SER A 108 -22.36 42.41 25.92
CA SER A 108 -22.19 43.82 26.36
C SER A 108 -20.76 44.10 26.86
N PHE A 109 -19.73 43.54 26.22
CA PHE A 109 -18.35 43.88 26.57
C PHE A 109 -18.04 45.35 26.29
N PRO A 110 -17.23 46.01 27.15
CA PRO A 110 -16.93 47.42 27.02
C PRO A 110 -16.15 47.72 25.74
N LEU A 111 -16.68 48.62 24.89
CA LEU A 111 -15.98 49.13 23.74
C LEU A 111 -15.28 50.48 24.09
N PRO A 112 -14.19 50.83 23.39
CA PRO A 112 -13.62 52.16 23.50
C PRO A 112 -14.68 53.24 23.14
N LYS A 113 -14.67 54.36 23.84
CA LYS A 113 -15.66 55.47 23.66
C LYS A 113 -15.86 55.94 22.22
N LEU A 114 -14.88 55.72 21.34
CA LEU A 114 -14.96 56.04 19.90
C LEU A 114 -16.12 55.32 19.19
N TYR A 115 -16.53 54.15 19.70
CA TYR A 115 -17.54 53.31 19.08
C TYR A 115 -18.95 53.49 19.68
N ASP A 116 -19.09 54.29 20.77
CA ASP A 116 -20.38 54.51 21.39
C ASP A 116 -21.32 55.25 20.41
N GLY A 117 -22.39 54.57 19.96
CA GLY A 117 -23.33 55.09 18.98
C GLY A 117 -22.76 55.29 17.56
N ASN A 118 -21.48 54.93 17.31
CA ASN A 118 -20.83 55.06 16.03
C ASN A 118 -20.77 53.76 15.24
N HIS A 119 -21.90 53.36 14.67
CA HIS A 119 -22.05 52.13 13.91
C HIS A 119 -21.19 52.09 12.64
N ILE A 120 -20.88 53.28 12.04
CA ILE A 120 -20.00 53.40 10.87
C ILE A 120 -18.55 53.02 11.26
N ALA A 121 -18.05 53.53 12.38
CA ALA A 121 -16.71 53.20 12.85
C ALA A 121 -16.56 51.70 13.12
N MET A 122 -17.60 51.07 13.69
CA MET A 122 -17.67 49.62 13.87
C MET A 122 -17.58 48.86 12.54
N GLY A 123 -18.41 49.24 11.56
CA GLY A 123 -18.38 48.59 10.24
C GLY A 123 -17.05 48.78 9.51
N LEU A 124 -16.42 49.97 9.60
CA LEU A 124 -15.10 50.22 9.02
C LEU A 124 -14.01 49.36 9.67
N THR A 125 -14.05 49.21 11.00
CA THR A 125 -13.10 48.36 11.74
C THR A 125 -13.23 46.90 11.31
N GLN A 126 -14.47 46.39 11.20
CA GLN A 126 -14.74 45.05 10.70
C GLN A 126 -14.24 44.86 9.26
N LEU A 127 -14.47 45.82 8.37
CA LEU A 127 -13.99 45.82 6.99
C LEU A 127 -12.46 45.73 6.95
N LEU A 128 -11.73 46.57 7.69
CA LEU A 128 -10.27 46.64 7.70
C LEU A 128 -9.66 45.30 8.22
N LEU A 129 -10.21 44.77 9.32
CA LEU A 129 -9.76 43.49 9.87
C LEU A 129 -10.00 42.31 8.90
N THR A 130 -11.14 42.32 8.22
CA THR A 130 -11.47 41.33 7.20
C THR A 130 -10.52 41.40 6.01
N VAL A 131 -10.20 42.61 5.52
CA VAL A 131 -9.20 42.81 4.44
C VAL A 131 -7.84 42.23 4.83
N ILE A 132 -7.38 42.45 6.06
CA ILE A 132 -6.12 41.90 6.55
C ILE A 132 -6.16 40.36 6.45
N ILE A 133 -7.24 39.73 6.91
CA ILE A 133 -7.40 38.27 6.85
C ILE A 133 -7.47 37.77 5.40
N MET A 134 -8.13 38.48 4.50
CA MET A 134 -8.19 38.18 3.06
C MET A 134 -6.80 38.25 2.41
N VAL A 135 -5.99 39.25 2.74
CA VAL A 135 -4.61 39.40 2.25
C VAL A 135 -3.72 38.26 2.76
N ILE A 136 -3.79 37.92 4.05
CA ILE A 136 -3.06 36.76 4.61
C ILE A 136 -3.42 35.48 3.85
N ASN A 137 -4.68 35.34 3.42
CA ASN A 137 -5.23 34.17 2.75
C ASN A 137 -5.40 34.37 1.23
N GLN A 138 -4.72 35.30 0.60
CA GLN A 138 -4.85 35.66 -0.83
C GLN A 138 -4.68 34.46 -1.78
N LYS A 139 -3.96 33.41 -1.36
CA LYS A 139 -3.75 32.18 -2.17
C LYS A 139 -5.06 31.51 -2.57
N PHE A 140 -6.10 31.57 -1.72
CA PHE A 140 -7.42 31.02 -2.06
C PHE A 140 -8.07 31.78 -3.22
N PHE A 141 -7.96 33.08 -3.22
CA PHE A 141 -8.53 33.93 -4.29
C PHE A 141 -7.78 33.73 -5.60
N ILE A 142 -6.43 33.77 -5.55
CA ILE A 142 -5.59 33.58 -6.76
C ILE A 142 -5.85 32.20 -7.39
N SER A 143 -5.82 31.13 -6.58
CA SER A 143 -6.07 29.76 -7.04
C SER A 143 -7.51 29.57 -7.52
N GLY A 144 -8.48 30.08 -6.73
CA GLY A 144 -9.90 29.91 -7.01
C GLY A 144 -10.36 30.61 -8.29
N TYR A 145 -10.02 31.87 -8.46
CA TYR A 145 -10.39 32.65 -9.67
C TYR A 145 -9.63 32.17 -10.91
N LYS A 146 -8.35 31.83 -10.77
CA LYS A 146 -7.60 31.22 -11.87
C LYS A 146 -8.25 29.92 -12.36
N SER A 147 -8.68 29.06 -11.45
CA SER A 147 -9.36 27.80 -11.79
C SER A 147 -10.73 28.05 -12.44
N LEU A 148 -11.48 29.02 -11.94
CA LEU A 148 -12.78 29.41 -12.50
C LEU A 148 -12.64 29.90 -13.95
N ILE A 149 -11.72 30.85 -14.22
CA ILE A 149 -11.48 31.42 -15.55
C ILE A 149 -11.07 30.32 -16.57
N HIS A 150 -10.32 29.30 -16.10
CA HIS A 150 -9.93 28.17 -16.94
C HIS A 150 -11.02 27.08 -17.08
N GLY A 151 -12.26 27.34 -16.62
CA GLY A 151 -13.40 26.39 -16.76
C GLY A 151 -13.26 25.13 -15.91
N ALA A 152 -12.49 25.17 -14.82
CA ALA A 152 -12.30 24.05 -13.93
C ALA A 152 -12.38 24.51 -12.46
N PRO A 153 -13.56 24.97 -12.01
CA PRO A 153 -13.73 25.41 -10.64
C PRO A 153 -13.37 24.28 -9.67
N ASN A 154 -12.66 24.67 -8.61
CA ASN A 154 -12.18 23.77 -7.57
C ASN A 154 -12.65 24.23 -6.18
N MET A 155 -12.17 23.56 -5.13
CA MET A 155 -12.48 23.94 -3.74
C MET A 155 -12.13 25.41 -3.44
N ASP A 156 -10.96 25.88 -3.87
CA ASP A 156 -10.54 27.26 -3.63
C ASP A 156 -11.48 28.27 -4.33
N THR A 157 -12.13 27.85 -5.44
CA THR A 157 -13.17 28.63 -6.13
C THR A 157 -14.40 28.85 -5.24
N LEU A 158 -14.89 27.79 -4.57
CA LEU A 158 -16.05 27.89 -3.68
C LEU A 158 -15.77 28.85 -2.51
N VAL A 159 -14.58 28.71 -1.93
CA VAL A 159 -14.10 29.57 -0.83
C VAL A 159 -13.96 31.03 -1.29
N ALA A 160 -13.32 31.24 -2.44
CA ALA A 160 -13.13 32.60 -2.98
C ALA A 160 -14.46 33.27 -3.30
N LEU A 161 -15.40 32.57 -3.94
CA LEU A 161 -16.73 33.08 -4.25
C LEU A 161 -17.52 33.41 -2.97
N GLY A 162 -17.54 32.48 -2.00
CA GLY A 162 -18.24 32.66 -0.73
C GLY A 162 -17.70 33.86 0.06
N ALA A 163 -16.37 33.94 0.25
CA ALA A 163 -15.74 35.03 0.97
C ALA A 163 -15.89 36.40 0.24
N THR A 164 -15.76 36.39 -1.11
CA THR A 164 -15.96 37.61 -1.90
C THR A 164 -17.41 38.08 -1.86
N ALA A 165 -18.39 37.17 -1.93
CA ALA A 165 -19.81 37.55 -1.84
C ALA A 165 -20.15 38.11 -0.46
N ALA A 166 -19.64 37.48 0.63
CA ALA A 166 -19.83 37.98 1.99
C ALA A 166 -19.22 39.39 2.19
N PHE A 167 -17.96 39.56 1.77
CA PHE A 167 -17.25 40.85 1.87
C PHE A 167 -17.90 41.92 1.00
N GLY A 168 -18.23 41.60 -0.25
CA GLY A 168 -18.83 42.56 -1.20
C GLY A 168 -20.21 43.03 -0.75
N TYR A 169 -21.06 42.10 -0.27
CA TYR A 169 -22.37 42.48 0.26
C TYR A 169 -22.25 43.32 1.53
N SER A 170 -21.38 42.95 2.48
CA SER A 170 -21.17 43.72 3.71
C SER A 170 -20.61 45.12 3.42
N THR A 171 -19.75 45.26 2.41
CA THR A 171 -19.28 46.56 1.95
C THR A 171 -20.42 47.38 1.38
N PHE A 172 -21.28 46.81 0.54
CA PHE A 172 -22.50 47.46 0.06
C PHE A 172 -23.39 47.91 1.21
N ALA A 173 -23.68 46.99 2.18
CA ALA A 173 -24.51 47.31 3.36
C ALA A 173 -23.89 48.45 4.19
N LEU A 174 -22.57 48.51 4.35
CA LEU A 174 -21.87 49.60 5.03
C LEU A 174 -22.08 50.94 4.31
N PHE A 175 -21.97 50.99 2.98
CA PHE A 175 -22.24 52.20 2.22
C PHE A 175 -23.74 52.60 2.31
N ALA A 176 -24.66 51.64 2.27
CA ALA A 176 -26.11 51.92 2.45
C ALA A 176 -26.41 52.41 3.86
N MET A 177 -25.73 51.87 4.87
CA MET A 177 -25.83 52.32 6.27
C MET A 177 -25.35 53.79 6.45
N THR A 178 -24.28 54.21 5.78
CA THR A 178 -23.82 55.63 5.84
C THR A 178 -24.90 56.57 5.34
N LYS A 179 -25.60 56.18 4.25
CA LYS A 179 -26.70 56.97 3.70
C LYS A 179 -27.88 57.04 4.69
N ALA A 180 -28.25 55.94 5.32
CA ALA A 180 -29.31 55.90 6.33
C ALA A 180 -28.98 56.76 7.56
N GLN A 181 -27.73 56.71 8.03
CA GLN A 181 -27.28 57.52 9.17
C GLN A 181 -27.32 59.03 8.87
N VAL A 182 -26.91 59.45 7.68
CA VAL A 182 -27.01 60.86 7.24
C VAL A 182 -28.48 61.29 7.15
N ALA A 183 -29.41 60.37 6.78
CA ALA A 183 -30.84 60.65 6.74
C ALA A 183 -31.50 60.61 8.13
N GLY A 184 -30.82 60.22 9.20
CA GLY A 184 -31.35 60.10 10.56
C GLY A 184 -32.25 58.88 10.79
N ASP A 185 -32.26 57.89 9.86
CA ASP A 185 -33.05 56.66 9.94
C ASP A 185 -32.28 55.59 10.70
N MET A 186 -32.40 55.60 12.04
CA MET A 186 -31.71 54.67 12.92
C MET A 186 -32.20 53.23 12.79
N GLU A 187 -33.49 53.02 12.46
CA GLU A 187 -34.02 51.66 12.25
C GLU A 187 -33.37 50.97 11.03
N LEU A 188 -33.18 51.75 9.97
CA LEU A 188 -32.49 51.27 8.77
C LEU A 188 -30.98 51.07 9.01
N VAL A 189 -30.35 51.88 9.88
CA VAL A 189 -28.96 51.71 10.30
C VAL A 189 -28.78 50.40 11.04
N GLU A 190 -29.61 50.10 12.04
CA GLU A 190 -29.56 48.84 12.78
C GLU A 190 -29.79 47.60 11.86
N LYS A 191 -30.75 47.72 10.94
CA LYS A 191 -31.02 46.67 9.95
C LYS A 191 -29.80 46.35 9.10
N TYR A 192 -29.10 47.33 8.54
CA TYR A 192 -27.89 47.10 7.74
C TYR A 192 -26.74 46.59 8.61
N MET A 193 -26.63 47.03 9.86
CA MET A 193 -25.61 46.55 10.78
C MET A 193 -25.78 45.05 11.06
N MET A 194 -27.02 44.53 11.22
CA MET A 194 -27.31 43.13 11.38
C MET A 194 -27.12 42.31 10.11
N GLU A 195 -27.02 42.93 8.95
CA GLU A 195 -26.78 42.27 7.67
C GLU A 195 -25.27 42.25 7.29
N PHE A 196 -24.34 42.54 8.20
CA PHE A 196 -22.92 42.39 7.97
C PHE A 196 -22.50 40.91 8.04
N TYR A 197 -21.71 40.49 7.08
CA TYR A 197 -21.09 39.13 6.98
C TYR A 197 -19.56 39.21 6.92
N PHE A 198 -18.94 40.29 7.43
CA PHE A 198 -17.47 40.45 7.49
C PHE A 198 -16.85 39.37 8.31
N GLU A 199 -17.42 39.03 9.47
CA GLU A 199 -16.96 37.89 10.29
C GLU A 199 -17.12 36.57 9.58
N SER A 200 -18.17 36.36 8.80
CA SER A 200 -18.39 35.16 8.03
C SER A 200 -17.29 34.95 6.98
N ALA A 201 -16.93 36.03 6.23
CA ALA A 201 -15.82 35.98 5.27
C ALA A 201 -14.49 35.62 5.95
N ALA A 202 -14.19 36.26 7.08
CA ALA A 202 -12.98 36.04 7.85
C ALA A 202 -12.92 34.63 8.47
N MET A 203 -14.05 34.18 9.04
CA MET A 203 -14.20 32.84 9.66
C MET A 203 -14.02 31.72 8.62
N ILE A 204 -14.65 31.84 7.45
CA ILE A 204 -14.52 30.89 6.34
C ILE A 204 -13.04 30.70 5.99
N LEU A 205 -12.30 31.77 5.77
CA LEU A 205 -10.87 31.73 5.40
C LEU A 205 -10.01 31.12 6.51
N THR A 206 -10.28 31.48 7.76
CA THR A 206 -9.50 31.00 8.92
C THR A 206 -9.75 29.52 9.17
N LEU A 207 -11.03 29.08 9.19
CA LEU A 207 -11.37 27.68 9.43
C LEU A 207 -10.91 26.76 8.29
N ILE A 208 -10.97 27.22 7.04
CA ILE A 208 -10.44 26.47 5.91
C ILE A 208 -8.91 26.35 5.99
N THR A 209 -8.23 27.41 6.44
CA THR A 209 -6.78 27.34 6.70
C THR A 209 -6.44 26.34 7.80
N LEU A 210 -7.26 26.29 8.87
CA LEU A 210 -7.16 25.26 9.91
C LEU A 210 -7.36 23.85 9.31
N GLY A 211 -8.42 23.65 8.54
CA GLY A 211 -8.70 22.38 7.87
C GLY A 211 -7.54 21.91 6.99
N LYS A 212 -6.97 22.80 6.18
CA LYS A 212 -5.78 22.49 5.36
C LYS A 212 -4.53 22.21 6.19
N MET A 213 -4.36 22.88 7.32
CA MET A 213 -3.25 22.60 8.24
C MET A 213 -3.38 21.20 8.88
N LEU A 214 -4.57 20.86 9.37
CA LEU A 214 -4.86 19.52 9.92
C LEU A 214 -4.70 18.44 8.84
N GLU A 215 -5.13 18.69 7.63
CA GLU A 215 -4.91 17.83 6.48
C GLU A 215 -3.41 17.59 6.21
N ALA A 216 -2.61 18.65 6.17
CA ALA A 216 -1.16 18.55 5.96
C ALA A 216 -0.45 17.79 7.09
N TYR A 217 -0.85 18.04 8.35
CA TYR A 217 -0.35 17.29 9.51
C TYR A 217 -0.65 15.80 9.41
N SER A 218 -1.88 15.48 9.06
CA SER A 218 -2.34 14.10 8.94
C SER A 218 -1.69 13.37 7.77
N LYS A 219 -1.50 14.07 6.64
CA LYS A 219 -0.71 13.54 5.50
C LYS A 219 0.72 13.20 5.90
N GLY A 220 1.37 14.04 6.71
CA GLY A 220 2.70 13.75 7.26
C GLY A 220 2.73 12.45 8.04
N LYS A 221 1.77 12.25 8.94
CA LYS A 221 1.64 11.02 9.74
C LYS A 221 1.42 9.75 8.90
N THR A 222 0.75 9.85 7.77
CA THR A 222 0.52 8.68 6.89
C THR A 222 1.74 8.32 6.06
N THR A 223 2.68 9.25 5.82
CA THR A 223 3.95 8.99 5.11
C THR A 223 5.07 8.50 6.01
N ASP A 224 4.89 8.53 7.33
CA ASP A 224 5.92 8.12 8.30
C ASP A 224 6.35 6.64 8.13
N ALA A 225 5.45 5.76 7.68
CA ALA A 225 5.77 4.37 7.41
C ALA A 225 6.80 4.21 6.28
N LEU A 226 6.67 4.98 5.20
CA LEU A 226 7.62 4.99 4.09
C LEU A 226 8.96 5.61 4.50
N LYS A 227 8.92 6.72 5.26
CA LYS A 227 10.13 7.34 5.81
C LYS A 227 10.89 6.39 6.71
N GLY A 228 10.18 5.66 7.58
CA GLY A 228 10.79 4.65 8.45
C GLY A 228 11.53 3.55 7.68
N LEU A 229 11.03 3.13 6.51
CA LEU A 229 11.74 2.18 5.65
C LEU A 229 12.99 2.80 5.02
N ILE A 230 12.93 4.05 4.59
CA ILE A 230 14.09 4.77 4.02
C ILE A 230 15.17 5.01 5.08
N GLU A 231 14.79 5.30 6.32
CA GLU A 231 15.71 5.53 7.43
C GLU A 231 16.44 4.26 7.91
N LEU A 232 15.96 3.06 7.51
CA LEU A 232 16.68 1.80 7.77
C LEU A 232 17.92 1.64 6.91
N ALA A 233 18.01 2.30 5.76
CA ALA A 233 19.16 2.20 4.85
C ALA A 233 20.41 2.80 5.52
N PRO A 234 21.52 2.04 5.66
CA PRO A 234 22.77 2.58 6.15
C PRO A 234 23.33 3.63 5.18
N LYS A 235 24.01 4.62 5.72
CA LYS A 235 24.58 5.73 4.94
C LYS A 235 26.02 5.47 4.46
N SER A 236 26.71 4.54 5.10
CA SER A 236 28.10 4.21 4.77
C SER A 236 28.35 2.71 4.88
N ALA A 237 29.41 2.24 4.25
CA ALA A 237 29.87 0.87 4.24
C ALA A 237 31.38 0.79 4.49
N ASN A 238 31.83 -0.21 5.24
CA ASN A 238 33.26 -0.51 5.43
C ASN A 238 33.69 -1.51 4.35
N VAL A 239 34.35 -1.03 3.32
CA VAL A 239 34.75 -1.83 2.13
C VAL A 239 36.26 -2.09 2.17
N ILE A 240 36.69 -3.28 1.72
CA ILE A 240 38.10 -3.61 1.54
C ILE A 240 38.51 -3.23 0.12
N ARG A 241 39.34 -2.23 -0.01
CA ARG A 241 39.97 -1.81 -1.29
C ARG A 241 41.49 -1.83 -1.15
N ASP A 242 42.19 -2.47 -2.06
CA ASP A 242 43.67 -2.63 -2.04
C ASP A 242 44.19 -3.21 -0.71
N GLY A 243 43.44 -4.14 -0.11
CA GLY A 243 43.81 -4.81 1.15
C GLY A 243 43.63 -3.93 2.40
N LYS A 244 43.02 -2.74 2.28
CA LYS A 244 42.75 -1.83 3.39
C LYS A 244 41.24 -1.61 3.54
N GLU A 245 40.82 -1.53 4.79
CA GLU A 245 39.43 -1.16 5.12
C GLU A 245 39.25 0.37 4.94
N VAL A 246 38.25 0.76 4.15
CA VAL A 246 37.91 2.15 3.86
C VAL A 246 36.41 2.32 4.09
N ASN A 247 36.02 3.35 4.86
CA ASN A 247 34.60 3.71 5.01
C ASN A 247 34.19 4.61 3.84
N VAL A 248 33.22 4.16 3.06
CA VAL A 248 32.69 4.87 1.89
C VAL A 248 31.18 5.09 2.01
N PRO A 249 30.61 6.13 1.38
CA PRO A 249 29.15 6.24 1.20
C PRO A 249 28.61 4.98 0.53
N VAL A 250 27.39 4.53 0.93
CA VAL A 250 26.78 3.31 0.35
C VAL A 250 26.59 3.42 -1.16
N GLU A 251 26.38 4.64 -1.67
CA GLU A 251 26.21 4.92 -3.09
C GLU A 251 27.48 4.64 -3.92
N GLU A 252 28.66 4.59 -3.28
CA GLU A 252 29.95 4.31 -3.92
C GLU A 252 30.33 2.83 -3.90
N VAL A 253 29.54 1.98 -3.25
CA VAL A 253 29.74 0.53 -3.24
C VAL A 253 29.35 -0.04 -4.60
N VAL A 254 30.24 -0.84 -5.21
CA VAL A 254 29.98 -1.48 -6.50
C VAL A 254 29.84 -2.99 -6.34
N LYS A 255 29.15 -3.61 -7.31
CA LYS A 255 29.00 -5.07 -7.35
C LYS A 255 30.35 -5.77 -7.38
N GLY A 256 30.57 -6.69 -6.45
CA GLY A 256 31.82 -7.43 -6.29
C GLY A 256 32.74 -6.89 -5.21
N ASP A 257 32.48 -5.68 -4.65
CA ASP A 257 33.20 -5.16 -3.49
C ASP A 257 33.08 -6.12 -2.31
N ILE A 258 34.14 -6.22 -1.53
CA ILE A 258 34.16 -6.96 -0.26
C ILE A 258 33.93 -5.96 0.86
N PHE A 259 32.95 -6.23 1.73
CA PHE A 259 32.64 -5.37 2.87
C PHE A 259 32.58 -6.15 4.17
N ILE A 260 32.92 -5.48 5.27
CA ILE A 260 32.94 -6.05 6.62
C ILE A 260 31.78 -5.47 7.41
N VAL A 261 31.08 -6.34 8.17
CA VAL A 261 30.00 -5.93 9.07
C VAL A 261 30.26 -6.45 10.48
N ARG A 262 30.40 -5.55 11.42
CA ARG A 262 30.65 -5.84 12.83
C ARG A 262 29.36 -6.02 13.60
N PRO A 263 29.39 -6.64 14.80
CA PRO A 263 28.24 -6.72 15.68
C PRO A 263 27.63 -5.34 15.96
N GLY A 264 26.29 -5.24 15.78
CA GLY A 264 25.53 -3.99 15.93
C GLY A 264 25.47 -3.13 14.68
N GLU A 265 26.27 -3.41 13.64
CA GLU A 265 26.22 -2.67 12.38
C GLU A 265 25.10 -3.19 11.47
N SER A 266 24.57 -2.30 10.65
CA SER A 266 23.60 -2.63 9.60
C SER A 266 24.34 -3.04 8.32
N ILE A 267 23.86 -4.07 7.64
CA ILE A 267 24.40 -4.56 6.38
C ILE A 267 24.13 -3.51 5.29
N PRO A 268 25.17 -3.02 4.58
CA PRO A 268 25.04 -1.87 3.68
C PRO A 268 24.34 -2.19 2.35
N VAL A 269 24.61 -3.34 1.77
CA VAL A 269 24.11 -3.80 0.46
C VAL A 269 23.82 -5.29 0.49
N ASP A 270 23.05 -5.82 -0.48
CA ASP A 270 22.83 -7.26 -0.57
C ASP A 270 24.12 -7.98 -0.97
N GLY A 271 24.43 -9.04 -0.25
CA GLY A 271 25.68 -9.78 -0.46
C GLY A 271 25.58 -11.27 -0.14
N VAL A 272 26.72 -11.93 -0.21
CA VAL A 272 26.95 -13.30 0.25
C VAL A 272 28.10 -13.30 1.24
N VAL A 273 27.95 -14.05 2.33
CA VAL A 273 29.01 -14.22 3.34
C VAL A 273 30.13 -15.04 2.72
N ILE A 274 31.36 -14.54 2.79
CA ILE A 274 32.57 -15.24 2.31
C ILE A 274 33.43 -15.74 3.45
N ASP A 275 33.31 -15.12 4.64
CA ASP A 275 34.03 -15.53 5.84
C ASP A 275 33.32 -15.04 7.09
N GLY A 276 33.40 -15.81 8.17
CA GLY A 276 32.78 -15.52 9.45
C GLY A 276 31.42 -16.20 9.64
N HIS A 277 30.96 -16.19 10.90
CA HIS A 277 29.65 -16.70 11.31
C HIS A 277 28.98 -15.66 12.22
N SER A 278 27.68 -15.44 12.02
CA SER A 278 26.91 -14.53 12.85
C SER A 278 25.42 -14.80 12.82
N ALA A 279 24.72 -14.37 13.87
CA ALA A 279 23.27 -14.23 13.87
C ALA A 279 22.87 -12.86 13.33
N VAL A 280 22.06 -12.80 12.29
CA VAL A 280 21.60 -11.58 11.63
C VAL A 280 20.11 -11.36 11.92
N ASN A 281 19.78 -10.20 12.45
CA ASN A 281 18.39 -9.79 12.69
C ASN A 281 17.80 -9.21 11.39
N GLU A 282 16.91 -9.98 10.76
CA GLU A 282 16.23 -9.61 9.52
C GLU A 282 14.83 -8.96 9.77
N SER A 283 14.50 -8.63 11.02
CA SER A 283 13.17 -8.11 11.39
C SER A 283 12.77 -6.83 10.68
N SER A 284 13.72 -6.03 10.25
CA SER A 284 13.49 -4.80 9.47
C SER A 284 12.86 -5.07 8.10
N LEU A 285 13.16 -6.23 7.48
CA LEU A 285 12.63 -6.63 6.17
C LEU A 285 11.52 -7.68 6.30
N THR A 286 11.76 -8.71 7.12
CA THR A 286 10.84 -9.84 7.27
C THR A 286 9.79 -9.61 8.35
N GLY A 287 10.08 -8.75 9.36
CA GLY A 287 9.26 -8.58 10.56
C GLY A 287 9.33 -9.77 11.53
N GLU A 288 10.31 -10.66 11.39
CA GLU A 288 10.57 -11.75 12.32
C GLU A 288 11.63 -11.34 13.34
N SER A 289 11.33 -11.55 14.62
CA SER A 289 12.22 -11.09 15.72
C SER A 289 13.33 -12.08 16.05
N ILE A 290 13.26 -13.31 15.52
CA ILE A 290 14.28 -14.34 15.78
C ILE A 290 15.42 -14.12 14.78
N PRO A 291 16.65 -13.89 15.24
CA PRO A 291 17.81 -13.78 14.37
C PRO A 291 18.06 -15.09 13.59
N VAL A 292 18.58 -14.95 12.38
CA VAL A 292 18.93 -16.06 11.49
C VAL A 292 20.43 -16.23 11.50
N ASP A 293 20.90 -17.45 11.78
CA ASP A 293 22.32 -17.76 11.70
C ASP A 293 22.78 -17.72 10.23
N LYS A 294 23.94 -17.10 9.98
CA LYS A 294 24.56 -16.95 8.68
C LYS A 294 25.98 -17.52 8.71
N GLU A 295 26.24 -18.35 7.73
CA GLU A 295 27.51 -19.02 7.48
C GLU A 295 28.07 -18.66 6.09
N PRO A 296 29.31 -19.00 5.75
CA PRO A 296 29.83 -18.82 4.39
C PRO A 296 28.86 -19.41 3.35
N ASP A 297 28.72 -18.70 2.22
CA ASP A 297 27.76 -18.90 1.12
C ASP A 297 26.30 -18.51 1.40
N ASP A 298 25.96 -18.08 2.61
CA ASP A 298 24.63 -17.56 2.92
C ASP A 298 24.44 -16.15 2.40
N LYS A 299 23.22 -15.86 1.92
CA LYS A 299 22.83 -14.52 1.47
C LYS A 299 22.50 -13.62 2.64
N VAL A 300 22.91 -12.36 2.53
CA VAL A 300 22.58 -11.28 3.46
C VAL A 300 21.94 -10.11 2.72
N SER A 301 20.99 -9.44 3.37
CA SER A 301 20.21 -8.36 2.77
C SER A 301 20.54 -7.00 3.39
N ALA A 302 20.51 -5.95 2.59
CA ALA A 302 20.68 -4.58 3.05
C ALA A 302 19.70 -4.19 4.17
N ALA A 303 20.14 -3.36 5.12
CA ALA A 303 19.37 -2.88 6.27
C ALA A 303 19.00 -3.95 7.34
N THR A 304 19.52 -5.15 7.25
CA THR A 304 19.49 -6.12 8.35
C THR A 304 20.64 -5.88 9.31
N ILE A 305 20.51 -6.28 10.57
CA ILE A 305 21.47 -5.93 11.63
C ILE A 305 22.27 -7.17 12.05
N ASN A 306 23.58 -7.09 11.92
CA ASN A 306 24.49 -8.11 12.43
C ASN A 306 24.53 -8.09 13.95
N GLN A 307 24.34 -9.24 14.63
CA GLN A 307 24.22 -9.26 16.11
C GLN A 307 25.45 -9.79 16.85
N SER A 308 26.14 -10.79 16.33
CA SER A 308 27.14 -11.52 17.14
C SER A 308 28.56 -11.47 16.56
N GLY A 309 28.86 -12.21 15.51
CA GLY A 309 30.19 -12.32 14.92
C GLY A 309 30.53 -11.20 13.94
N ILE A 310 31.78 -11.14 13.53
CA ILE A 310 32.19 -10.32 12.38
C ILE A 310 31.99 -11.18 11.14
N ILE A 311 31.31 -10.63 10.14
CA ILE A 311 31.13 -11.27 8.85
C ILE A 311 31.77 -10.43 7.74
N THR A 312 32.42 -11.11 6.82
CA THR A 312 32.96 -10.52 5.60
C THR A 312 32.07 -10.97 4.43
N CYS A 313 31.56 -10.03 3.68
CA CYS A 313 30.58 -10.30 2.62
C CYS A 313 31.05 -9.74 1.29
N LYS A 314 30.61 -10.37 0.18
CA LYS A 314 30.79 -9.90 -1.17
C LYS A 314 29.49 -9.30 -1.71
N ALA A 315 29.53 -8.06 -2.20
CA ALA A 315 28.38 -7.35 -2.73
C ALA A 315 27.84 -8.02 -4.01
N LEU A 316 26.56 -8.43 -3.98
CA LEU A 316 25.86 -9.03 -5.12
C LEU A 316 24.96 -8.01 -5.83
N ARG A 317 24.25 -7.19 -5.06
CA ARG A 317 23.33 -6.14 -5.55
C ARG A 317 23.58 -4.85 -4.79
N VAL A 318 23.60 -3.74 -5.52
CA VAL A 318 23.94 -2.42 -4.99
C VAL A 318 22.92 -1.37 -5.47
N GLY A 319 22.81 -0.25 -4.77
CA GLY A 319 21.99 0.90 -5.16
C GLY A 319 20.49 0.52 -5.31
N GLU A 320 19.91 0.81 -6.47
CA GLU A 320 18.49 0.55 -6.77
C GLU A 320 18.11 -0.94 -6.86
N ASP A 321 19.11 -1.83 -7.04
CA ASP A 321 18.90 -3.27 -7.22
C ASP A 321 18.82 -4.04 -5.89
N THR A 322 19.13 -3.40 -4.75
CA THR A 322 19.01 -4.04 -3.42
C THR A 322 17.58 -4.38 -3.09
N ALA A 323 17.40 -5.43 -2.28
CA ALA A 323 16.07 -5.87 -1.80
C ALA A 323 15.30 -4.72 -1.12
N LEU A 324 15.98 -3.96 -0.25
CA LEU A 324 15.39 -2.79 0.41
C LEU A 324 14.94 -1.73 -0.60
N SER A 325 15.79 -1.37 -1.58
CA SER A 325 15.45 -0.38 -2.60
C SER A 325 14.24 -0.81 -3.44
N LYS A 326 14.14 -2.10 -3.80
CA LYS A 326 12.97 -2.66 -4.48
C LYS A 326 11.71 -2.58 -3.62
N ILE A 327 11.80 -2.87 -2.32
CA ILE A 327 10.67 -2.73 -1.36
C ILE A 327 10.23 -1.27 -1.28
N ILE A 328 11.14 -0.32 -1.07
CA ILE A 328 10.84 1.12 -1.02
C ILE A 328 10.16 1.56 -2.31
N LYS A 329 10.66 1.13 -3.46
CA LYS A 329 10.08 1.44 -4.76
C LYS A 329 8.67 0.88 -4.90
N MET A 330 8.42 -0.39 -4.55
CA MET A 330 7.08 -0.98 -4.59
C MET A 330 6.09 -0.21 -3.71
N VAL A 331 6.47 0.11 -2.46
CA VAL A 331 5.60 0.88 -1.55
C VAL A 331 5.34 2.28 -2.08
N SER A 332 6.35 2.92 -2.68
CA SER A 332 6.22 4.23 -3.32
C SER A 332 5.29 4.18 -4.54
N ASP A 333 5.49 3.21 -5.44
CA ASP A 333 4.68 3.03 -6.64
C ASP A 333 3.22 2.69 -6.30
N ALA A 334 2.99 1.83 -5.30
CA ALA A 334 1.66 1.55 -4.79
C ALA A 334 0.98 2.80 -4.23
N SER A 335 1.73 3.68 -3.59
CA SER A 335 1.21 4.94 -3.07
C SER A 335 0.95 5.98 -4.18
N ALA A 336 1.66 5.89 -5.31
CA ALA A 336 1.53 6.81 -6.44
C ALA A 336 0.39 6.45 -7.41
N THR A 337 -0.05 5.20 -7.41
CA THR A 337 -1.13 4.71 -8.29
C THR A 337 -2.53 4.96 -7.70
N LYS A 338 -3.57 4.96 -8.56
CA LYS A 338 -4.96 5.13 -8.13
C LYS A 338 -5.77 3.87 -8.41
N PRO A 339 -6.51 3.34 -7.41
CA PRO A 339 -7.47 2.26 -7.62
C PRO A 339 -8.70 2.76 -8.38
N HIS A 340 -9.52 1.82 -8.85
CA HIS A 340 -10.72 2.14 -9.62
C HIS A 340 -11.72 3.00 -8.84
N ILE A 341 -11.91 2.70 -7.56
CA ILE A 341 -12.81 3.46 -6.67
C ILE A 341 -12.41 4.94 -6.53
N ALA A 342 -11.09 5.25 -6.53
CA ALA A 342 -10.61 6.62 -6.48
C ALA A 342 -10.91 7.39 -7.77
N ARG A 343 -10.82 6.74 -8.94
CA ARG A 343 -11.16 7.36 -10.23
C ARG A 343 -12.64 7.74 -10.30
N ILE A 344 -13.53 6.90 -9.74
CA ILE A 344 -14.96 7.22 -9.63
C ILE A 344 -15.17 8.44 -8.74
N ALA A 345 -14.54 8.48 -7.57
CA ALA A 345 -14.64 9.60 -6.63
C ALA A 345 -14.14 10.92 -7.26
N ASP A 346 -13.04 10.88 -8.02
CA ASP A 346 -12.50 12.04 -8.74
C ASP A 346 -13.47 12.55 -9.82
N LYS A 347 -14.10 11.64 -10.58
CA LYS A 347 -15.10 11.98 -11.60
C LYS A 347 -16.32 12.66 -10.98
N VAL A 348 -16.82 12.12 -9.87
CA VAL A 348 -17.93 12.72 -9.11
C VAL A 348 -17.54 14.11 -8.60
N SER A 349 -16.35 14.27 -8.04
CA SER A 349 -15.84 15.55 -7.54
C SER A 349 -15.76 16.63 -8.64
N GLY A 350 -15.42 16.25 -9.87
CA GLY A 350 -15.35 17.15 -11.01
C GLY A 350 -16.70 17.71 -11.46
N ILE A 351 -17.78 16.96 -11.25
CA ILE A 351 -19.16 17.38 -11.57
C ILE A 351 -19.75 18.15 -10.37
N PHE A 352 -19.39 17.80 -9.18
CA PHE A 352 -19.98 18.27 -7.94
C PHE A 352 -19.80 19.79 -7.77
N VAL A 353 -18.60 20.34 -7.98
CA VAL A 353 -18.32 21.76 -7.77
C VAL A 353 -19.14 22.67 -8.69
N PRO A 354 -19.22 22.46 -10.02
CA PRO A 354 -20.13 23.22 -10.88
C PRO A 354 -21.61 23.14 -10.48
N THR A 355 -22.05 21.93 -10.06
CA THR A 355 -23.43 21.71 -9.60
C THR A 355 -23.74 22.52 -8.36
N VAL A 356 -22.84 22.56 -7.40
CA VAL A 356 -22.98 23.34 -6.16
C VAL A 356 -23.07 24.84 -6.46
N ILE A 357 -22.24 25.35 -7.37
CA ILE A 357 -22.31 26.76 -7.78
C ILE A 357 -23.69 27.07 -8.37
N ALA A 358 -24.22 26.17 -9.24
CA ALA A 358 -25.56 26.33 -9.80
C ALA A 358 -26.66 26.31 -8.70
N ILE A 359 -26.58 25.38 -7.75
CA ILE A 359 -27.50 25.30 -6.60
C ILE A 359 -27.43 26.60 -5.77
N ALA A 360 -26.25 27.15 -5.50
CA ALA A 360 -26.10 28.39 -4.75
C ALA A 360 -26.77 29.58 -5.48
N VAL A 361 -26.56 29.69 -6.78
CA VAL A 361 -27.20 30.74 -7.61
C VAL A 361 -28.72 30.57 -7.62
N VAL A 362 -29.21 29.36 -7.84
CA VAL A 362 -30.67 29.07 -7.79
C VAL A 362 -31.23 29.40 -6.40
N THR A 363 -30.54 29.06 -5.32
CA THR A 363 -30.95 29.39 -3.96
C THR A 363 -31.11 30.89 -3.76
N ILE A 364 -30.16 31.68 -4.23
CA ILE A 364 -30.24 33.15 -4.16
C ILE A 364 -31.46 33.68 -4.91
N ILE A 365 -31.64 33.23 -6.15
CA ILE A 365 -32.75 33.65 -7.00
C ILE A 365 -34.09 33.30 -6.36
N VAL A 366 -34.26 32.06 -5.87
CA VAL A 366 -35.52 31.60 -5.23
C VAL A 366 -35.88 32.47 -4.02
N TRP A 367 -34.92 32.72 -3.13
CA TRP A 367 -35.20 33.54 -1.94
C TRP A 367 -35.50 34.99 -2.27
N LEU A 368 -34.90 35.59 -3.33
CA LEU A 368 -35.25 36.91 -3.82
C LEU A 368 -36.67 36.95 -4.41
N LEU A 369 -37.06 35.89 -5.17
CA LEU A 369 -38.42 35.78 -5.73
C LEU A 369 -39.49 35.60 -4.66
N ILE A 370 -39.16 34.93 -3.52
CA ILE A 370 -40.05 34.78 -2.35
C ILE A 370 -40.16 36.11 -1.57
N GLY A 371 -39.39 37.16 -1.92
CA GLY A 371 -39.45 38.46 -1.29
C GLY A 371 -38.61 38.61 -0.01
N LYS A 372 -37.63 37.72 0.24
CA LYS A 372 -36.68 37.89 1.34
C LYS A 372 -35.60 38.93 0.99
N SER A 373 -34.96 39.54 2.02
CA SER A 373 -33.90 40.51 1.81
C SER A 373 -32.74 39.93 1.00
N ALA A 374 -32.03 40.79 0.26
CA ALA A 374 -30.85 40.43 -0.50
C ALA A 374 -29.77 39.83 0.42
N GLY A 375 -29.60 40.36 1.63
CA GLY A 375 -28.69 39.84 2.65
C GLY A 375 -29.01 38.39 3.03
N PHE A 376 -30.28 38.08 3.29
CA PHE A 376 -30.72 36.73 3.61
C PHE A 376 -30.48 35.79 2.44
N ALA A 377 -30.85 36.15 1.22
CA ALA A 377 -30.67 35.32 0.02
C ALA A 377 -29.20 35.02 -0.24
N ILE A 378 -28.34 36.03 -0.17
CA ILE A 378 -26.89 35.88 -0.35
C ILE A 378 -26.28 35.01 0.75
N ALA A 379 -26.68 35.18 2.01
CA ALA A 379 -26.21 34.34 3.12
C ALA A 379 -26.54 32.83 2.89
N ARG A 380 -27.74 32.51 2.37
CA ARG A 380 -28.08 31.12 2.00
C ARG A 380 -27.20 30.59 0.88
N GLY A 381 -26.99 31.38 -0.17
CA GLY A 381 -26.08 31.00 -1.25
C GLY A 381 -24.62 30.76 -0.78
N ILE A 382 -24.10 31.63 0.07
CA ILE A 382 -22.79 31.49 0.70
C ILE A 382 -22.74 30.22 1.55
N SER A 383 -23.77 29.96 2.37
CA SER A 383 -23.85 28.74 3.18
C SER A 383 -23.78 27.48 2.32
N VAL A 384 -24.48 27.45 1.17
CA VAL A 384 -24.44 26.35 0.20
C VAL A 384 -23.01 26.18 -0.38
N LEU A 385 -22.35 27.27 -0.82
CA LEU A 385 -20.99 27.20 -1.35
C LEU A 385 -19.99 26.65 -0.33
N VAL A 386 -20.09 27.09 0.92
CA VAL A 386 -19.13 26.74 1.96
C VAL A 386 -19.30 25.32 2.45
N ILE A 387 -20.52 24.88 2.78
CA ILE A 387 -20.73 23.52 3.29
C ILE A 387 -20.44 22.42 2.26
N SER A 388 -20.54 22.76 0.99
CA SER A 388 -20.44 21.81 -0.12
C SER A 388 -19.00 21.54 -0.55
N CYS A 389 -17.98 21.88 0.24
CA CYS A 389 -16.60 21.57 -0.14
C CYS A 389 -16.34 20.05 -0.14
N PRO A 390 -15.90 19.46 -1.26
CA PRO A 390 -15.60 18.03 -1.34
C PRO A 390 -14.19 17.67 -0.82
N CYS A 391 -13.70 18.37 0.21
CA CYS A 391 -12.33 18.23 0.74
C CYS A 391 -12.05 16.81 1.21
N ALA A 392 -12.95 16.24 1.99
CA ALA A 392 -12.85 14.88 2.53
C ALA A 392 -12.88 13.80 1.43
N LEU A 393 -13.64 14.03 0.35
CA LEU A 393 -13.78 13.07 -0.75
C LEU A 393 -12.45 12.80 -1.45
N GLY A 394 -11.64 13.84 -1.69
CA GLY A 394 -10.34 13.71 -2.33
C GLY A 394 -9.29 12.97 -1.49
N LEU A 395 -9.50 12.88 -0.17
CA LEU A 395 -8.59 12.21 0.77
C LEU A 395 -9.05 10.82 1.16
N ALA A 396 -10.35 10.52 1.03
CA ALA A 396 -10.97 9.31 1.53
C ALA A 396 -10.27 8.02 1.08
N THR A 397 -9.90 7.92 -0.18
CA THR A 397 -9.24 6.74 -0.76
C THR A 397 -7.72 6.76 -0.59
N PRO A 398 -6.98 7.84 -0.98
CA PRO A 398 -5.52 7.81 -0.93
C PRO A 398 -4.95 7.61 0.47
N VAL A 399 -5.57 8.21 1.49
CA VAL A 399 -5.08 8.07 2.87
C VAL A 399 -5.27 6.65 3.38
N ALA A 400 -6.42 6.03 3.14
CA ALA A 400 -6.68 4.64 3.56
C ALA A 400 -5.73 3.65 2.87
N ILE A 401 -5.46 3.83 1.57
CA ILE A 401 -4.51 3.00 0.83
C ILE A 401 -3.10 3.15 1.37
N MET A 402 -2.66 4.38 1.62
CA MET A 402 -1.31 4.63 2.14
C MET A 402 -1.11 4.01 3.52
N VAL A 403 -2.09 4.13 4.42
CA VAL A 403 -2.03 3.50 5.75
C VAL A 403 -2.09 1.97 5.61
N GLY A 404 -2.97 1.44 4.75
CA GLY A 404 -3.07 0.00 4.48
C GLY A 404 -1.77 -0.57 3.92
N ASN A 405 -1.21 0.09 2.90
CA ASN A 405 0.06 -0.31 2.29
C ASN A 405 1.23 -0.23 3.28
N GLY A 406 1.32 0.86 4.05
CA GLY A 406 2.34 1.00 5.08
C GLY A 406 2.24 -0.05 6.18
N LYS A 407 1.01 -0.46 6.57
CA LYS A 407 0.80 -1.58 7.49
C LYS A 407 1.18 -2.91 6.86
N GLY A 408 0.85 -3.14 5.59
CA GLY A 408 1.27 -4.31 4.84
C GLY A 408 2.79 -4.45 4.83
N ALA A 409 3.50 -3.41 4.41
CA ALA A 409 4.95 -3.39 4.32
C ALA A 409 5.65 -3.71 5.64
N ARG A 410 5.18 -3.16 6.77
CA ARG A 410 5.70 -3.47 8.12
C ARG A 410 5.51 -4.94 8.52
N ASN A 411 4.60 -5.66 7.87
CA ASN A 411 4.33 -7.08 8.12
C ASN A 411 4.89 -7.99 7.03
N GLY A 412 5.68 -7.44 6.09
CA GLY A 412 6.25 -8.19 4.97
C GLY A 412 5.24 -8.49 3.85
N ILE A 413 4.13 -7.74 3.78
CA ILE A 413 3.12 -7.85 2.71
C ILE A 413 3.24 -6.62 1.82
N LEU A 414 3.72 -6.80 0.60
CA LEU A 414 3.99 -5.72 -0.35
C LEU A 414 2.98 -5.76 -1.50
N PHE A 415 2.30 -4.65 -1.74
CA PHE A 415 1.40 -4.49 -2.88
C PHE A 415 2.10 -3.66 -3.97
N LYS A 416 2.08 -4.13 -5.21
CA LYS A 416 2.74 -3.49 -6.34
C LYS A 416 2.08 -2.17 -6.75
N ASN A 417 0.77 -2.08 -6.55
CA ASN A 417 -0.01 -0.89 -6.85
C ASN A 417 -1.30 -0.82 -6.01
N ALA A 418 -1.97 0.33 -6.03
CA ALA A 418 -3.20 0.52 -5.27
C ALA A 418 -4.38 -0.34 -5.76
N ALA A 419 -4.38 -0.72 -7.05
CA ALA A 419 -5.40 -1.61 -7.60
C ALA A 419 -5.26 -3.03 -7.03
N ALA A 420 -4.01 -3.48 -6.76
CA ALA A 420 -3.76 -4.77 -6.11
C ALA A 420 -4.43 -4.84 -4.73
N ILE A 421 -4.37 -3.76 -3.92
CA ILE A 421 -5.09 -3.71 -2.62
C ILE A 421 -6.60 -3.81 -2.85
N GLU A 422 -7.13 -3.09 -3.85
CA GLU A 422 -8.56 -3.10 -4.14
C GLU A 422 -9.04 -4.49 -4.59
N GLU A 423 -8.37 -5.11 -5.56
CA GLU A 423 -8.77 -6.40 -6.12
C GLU A 423 -8.53 -7.55 -5.13
N THR A 424 -7.43 -7.55 -4.36
CA THR A 424 -7.17 -8.54 -3.29
C THR A 424 -8.33 -8.57 -2.26
N GLY A 425 -8.92 -7.42 -1.94
CA GLY A 425 -10.06 -7.35 -1.03
C GLY A 425 -11.37 -7.93 -1.59
N LYS A 426 -11.47 -8.13 -2.91
CA LYS A 426 -12.66 -8.65 -3.62
C LYS A 426 -12.58 -10.13 -3.96
N LEU A 427 -11.48 -10.80 -3.62
CA LEU A 427 -11.23 -12.20 -3.96
C LEU A 427 -12.31 -13.12 -3.41
N LYS A 428 -12.68 -14.11 -4.24
CA LYS A 428 -13.62 -15.19 -3.91
C LYS A 428 -12.97 -16.57 -4.03
N ILE A 429 -11.93 -16.70 -4.84
CA ILE A 429 -11.22 -17.96 -5.09
C ILE A 429 -9.73 -17.69 -4.89
N VAL A 430 -9.06 -18.62 -4.21
CA VAL A 430 -7.60 -18.64 -4.06
C VAL A 430 -7.09 -19.98 -4.56
N ALA A 431 -6.35 -19.96 -5.65
CA ALA A 431 -5.64 -21.09 -6.19
C ALA A 431 -4.22 -21.12 -5.61
N LEU A 432 -3.86 -22.20 -4.94
CA LEU A 432 -2.57 -22.40 -4.31
C LEU A 432 -1.76 -23.41 -5.12
N ASP A 433 -0.54 -23.08 -5.50
CA ASP A 433 0.39 -24.13 -5.94
C ASP A 433 0.71 -25.07 -4.78
N LYS A 434 1.06 -26.31 -5.08
CA LYS A 434 1.47 -27.26 -4.05
C LYS A 434 2.89 -26.95 -3.55
N THR A 435 3.86 -27.02 -4.47
CA THR A 435 5.30 -27.06 -4.16
C THR A 435 5.82 -25.69 -3.75
N GLY A 436 6.50 -25.61 -2.60
CA GLY A 436 7.03 -24.32 -2.08
C GLY A 436 5.95 -23.38 -1.54
N THR A 437 4.65 -23.64 -1.79
CA THR A 437 3.51 -22.83 -1.36
C THR A 437 2.75 -23.49 -0.21
N ILE A 438 2.08 -24.62 -0.46
CA ILE A 438 1.43 -25.44 0.60
C ILE A 438 2.48 -26.28 1.32
N THR A 439 3.49 -26.77 0.60
CA THR A 439 4.61 -27.55 1.11
C THR A 439 5.87 -26.71 1.21
N GLU A 440 6.90 -27.20 1.87
CA GLU A 440 8.17 -26.49 2.03
C GLU A 440 8.99 -26.38 0.74
N GLY A 441 8.68 -27.23 -0.27
CA GLY A 441 9.41 -27.30 -1.52
C GLY A 441 10.77 -28.01 -1.38
N ARG A 442 10.99 -28.67 -0.26
CA ARG A 442 12.19 -29.46 0.05
C ARG A 442 11.77 -30.85 0.42
N PRO A 443 12.05 -31.85 -0.46
CA PRO A 443 11.83 -33.26 -0.13
C PRO A 443 12.66 -33.67 1.10
N VAL A 444 12.08 -34.45 2.00
CA VAL A 444 12.76 -35.03 3.16
C VAL A 444 12.44 -36.50 3.30
N VAL A 445 13.31 -37.25 3.97
CA VAL A 445 13.06 -38.66 4.30
C VAL A 445 11.98 -38.72 5.37
N THR A 446 10.85 -39.39 5.07
CA THR A 446 9.68 -39.53 5.94
C THR A 446 9.46 -40.93 6.44
N GLY A 447 10.22 -41.89 5.94
CA GLY A 447 10.19 -43.29 6.39
C GLY A 447 11.30 -44.10 5.78
N ILE A 448 11.83 -45.06 6.54
CA ILE A 448 12.88 -45.97 6.13
C ILE A 448 12.34 -47.40 6.35
N TYR A 449 12.33 -48.17 5.29
CA TYR A 449 11.78 -49.54 5.27
C TYR A 449 12.86 -50.51 4.77
N PRO A 450 13.75 -50.97 5.65
CA PRO A 450 14.76 -51.97 5.28
C PRO A 450 14.10 -53.31 4.96
N ALA A 451 14.71 -54.07 4.06
CA ALA A 451 14.32 -55.45 3.78
C ALA A 451 14.67 -56.37 4.95
N LYS A 452 14.14 -57.60 4.92
CA LYS A 452 14.44 -58.59 5.93
C LYS A 452 15.96 -58.84 6.01
N ASP A 453 16.49 -58.84 7.25
CA ASP A 453 17.92 -59.03 7.56
C ASP A 453 18.85 -57.85 7.17
N ILE A 454 18.30 -56.67 6.80
CA ILE A 454 19.04 -55.44 6.54
C ILE A 454 18.72 -54.44 7.65
N THR A 455 19.73 -53.73 8.13
CA THR A 455 19.54 -52.66 9.12
C THR A 455 19.24 -51.30 8.44
N GLU A 456 18.59 -50.39 9.15
CA GLU A 456 18.38 -49.03 8.65
C GLU A 456 19.71 -48.31 8.33
N GLU A 457 20.75 -48.57 9.12
CA GLU A 457 22.08 -47.98 8.93
C GLU A 457 22.74 -48.50 7.64
N GLU A 458 22.62 -49.80 7.34
CA GLU A 458 23.16 -50.40 6.11
C GLU A 458 22.42 -49.89 4.88
N LEU A 459 21.08 -49.79 4.94
CA LEU A 459 20.29 -49.24 3.86
C LEU A 459 20.67 -47.77 3.59
N LEU A 460 20.77 -46.95 4.63
CA LEU A 460 21.15 -45.54 4.49
C LEU A 460 22.59 -45.38 4.03
N HIS A 461 23.52 -46.21 4.49
CA HIS A 461 24.91 -46.21 4.04
C HIS A 461 25.01 -46.44 2.51
N ILE A 462 24.32 -47.46 1.99
CA ILE A 462 24.32 -47.76 0.56
C ILE A 462 23.59 -46.68 -0.24
N ALA A 463 22.39 -46.26 0.24
CA ALA A 463 21.60 -45.23 -0.41
C ALA A 463 22.36 -43.91 -0.48
N GLY A 464 22.96 -43.49 0.64
CA GLY A 464 23.71 -42.23 0.70
C GLY A 464 24.98 -42.26 -0.14
N SER A 465 25.70 -43.40 -0.14
CA SER A 465 26.87 -43.56 -0.99
C SER A 465 26.52 -43.39 -2.49
N LEU A 466 25.39 -43.99 -2.91
CA LEU A 466 24.92 -43.92 -4.29
C LEU A 466 24.36 -42.52 -4.65
N GLU A 467 23.54 -41.92 -3.78
CA GLU A 467 22.89 -40.62 -4.01
C GLU A 467 23.84 -39.41 -3.83
N TYR A 468 25.01 -39.60 -3.18
CA TYR A 468 25.99 -38.51 -2.99
C TYR A 468 26.46 -37.89 -4.29
N ASN A 469 26.56 -38.72 -5.36
CA ASN A 469 26.97 -38.26 -6.69
C ASN A 469 25.81 -37.85 -7.59
N SER A 470 24.57 -37.84 -7.07
CA SER A 470 23.36 -37.53 -7.83
C SER A 470 22.97 -36.06 -7.68
N GLU A 471 22.69 -35.42 -8.79
CA GLU A 471 22.14 -34.02 -8.82
C GLU A 471 20.60 -34.00 -8.68
N HIS A 472 19.96 -35.16 -8.50
CA HIS A 472 18.50 -35.22 -8.41
C HIS A 472 18.00 -34.59 -7.10
N PRO A 473 16.89 -33.80 -7.09
CA PRO A 473 16.37 -33.17 -5.87
C PRO A 473 16.07 -34.15 -4.71
N LEU A 474 15.71 -35.41 -5.02
CA LEU A 474 15.45 -36.44 -4.00
C LEU A 474 16.74 -36.93 -3.33
N ALA A 475 17.89 -36.86 -4.02
CA ALA A 475 19.18 -37.19 -3.45
C ALA A 475 19.54 -36.29 -2.27
N GLY A 476 19.20 -35.00 -2.36
CA GLY A 476 19.39 -34.03 -1.28
C GLY A 476 18.69 -34.47 0.02
N ALA A 477 17.50 -35.05 -0.07
CA ALA A 477 16.78 -35.57 1.09
C ALA A 477 17.50 -36.74 1.78
N VAL A 478 18.05 -37.68 0.99
CA VAL A 478 18.82 -38.81 1.51
C VAL A 478 20.12 -38.33 2.14
N ASN A 479 20.84 -37.44 1.47
CA ASN A 479 22.11 -36.90 1.95
C ASN A 479 21.93 -36.11 3.27
N GLN A 480 20.86 -35.29 3.39
CA GLN A 480 20.56 -34.58 4.63
C GLN A 480 20.26 -35.53 5.80
N GLU A 481 19.55 -36.66 5.56
CA GLU A 481 19.29 -37.66 6.60
C GLU A 481 20.57 -38.40 7.02
N ILE A 482 21.50 -38.62 6.07
CA ILE A 482 22.83 -39.20 6.32
C ILE A 482 23.67 -38.32 7.22
N GLU A 483 23.76 -37.02 6.91
CA GLU A 483 24.48 -36.02 7.71
C GLU A 483 23.90 -35.90 9.12
N LYS A 484 22.58 -35.87 9.24
CA LYS A 484 21.86 -35.78 10.52
C LYS A 484 22.17 -36.99 11.42
N ARG A 485 22.25 -38.20 10.84
CA ARG A 485 22.54 -39.44 11.56
C ARG A 485 24.05 -39.71 11.66
N LYS A 486 24.90 -38.87 11.03
CA LYS A 486 26.37 -39.03 11.01
C LYS A 486 26.80 -40.37 10.44
N ILE A 487 26.13 -40.86 9.40
CA ILE A 487 26.45 -42.11 8.74
C ILE A 487 27.60 -41.90 7.76
N THR A 488 28.59 -42.75 7.80
CA THR A 488 29.72 -42.70 6.85
C THR A 488 29.29 -43.23 5.50
N ILE A 489 29.78 -42.64 4.41
CA ILE A 489 29.53 -43.06 3.04
C ILE A 489 30.80 -43.70 2.44
N SER A 490 30.64 -44.65 1.49
CA SER A 490 31.71 -45.27 0.75
C SER A 490 31.84 -44.67 -0.66
N PRO A 491 33.05 -44.63 -1.24
CA PRO A 491 33.22 -44.15 -2.62
C PRO A 491 32.58 -45.14 -3.60
N VAL A 492 31.79 -44.60 -4.54
CA VAL A 492 31.12 -45.40 -5.58
C VAL A 492 31.95 -45.38 -6.86
N LYS A 493 32.25 -46.57 -7.41
CA LYS A 493 32.86 -46.72 -8.71
C LYS A 493 31.79 -47.00 -9.78
N ASN A 494 32.15 -46.73 -11.04
CA ASN A 494 31.27 -46.99 -12.20
C ASN A 494 29.87 -46.39 -12.05
N PHE A 495 29.80 -45.18 -11.41
CA PHE A 495 28.53 -44.48 -11.21
C PHE A 495 27.89 -44.11 -12.55
N ASN A 496 26.62 -44.44 -12.70
CA ASN A 496 25.82 -44.12 -13.88
C ASN A 496 24.41 -43.68 -13.48
N ALA A 497 24.03 -42.45 -13.83
CA ALA A 497 22.67 -41.95 -13.66
C ALA A 497 21.85 -42.26 -14.92
N LEU A 498 20.74 -42.98 -14.75
CA LEU A 498 19.82 -43.41 -15.82
C LEU A 498 18.58 -42.48 -15.77
N PRO A 499 18.48 -41.48 -16.64
CA PRO A 499 17.38 -40.50 -16.58
C PRO A 499 16.00 -41.15 -16.59
N GLY A 500 15.15 -40.78 -15.62
CA GLY A 500 13.80 -41.33 -15.47
C GLY A 500 13.69 -42.73 -14.88
N ASN A 501 14.80 -43.42 -14.59
CA ASN A 501 14.84 -44.76 -14.04
C ASN A 501 15.47 -44.79 -12.64
N GLY A 502 16.74 -44.40 -12.51
CA GLY A 502 17.47 -44.47 -11.26
C GLY A 502 18.96 -44.37 -11.43
N LEU A 503 19.70 -44.88 -10.46
CA LEU A 503 21.13 -44.85 -10.33
C LEU A 503 21.72 -46.28 -10.30
N LEU A 504 22.91 -46.42 -10.83
CA LEU A 504 23.69 -47.67 -10.80
C LEU A 504 25.12 -47.32 -10.38
N GLY A 505 25.72 -48.16 -9.55
CA GLY A 505 27.11 -48.01 -9.16
C GLY A 505 27.68 -49.29 -8.52
N GLU A 506 28.94 -49.24 -8.11
CA GLU A 506 29.66 -50.35 -7.47
C GLU A 506 30.27 -49.84 -6.16
N ILE A 507 29.92 -50.47 -5.05
CA ILE A 507 30.48 -50.25 -3.72
C ILE A 507 31.18 -51.51 -3.26
N ASP A 508 32.46 -51.44 -2.94
CA ASP A 508 33.30 -52.55 -2.48
C ASP A 508 33.24 -53.80 -3.38
N GLY A 509 33.11 -53.62 -4.70
CA GLY A 509 33.04 -54.71 -5.69
C GLY A 509 31.66 -55.30 -5.87
N VAL A 510 30.61 -54.74 -5.22
CA VAL A 510 29.23 -55.17 -5.31
C VAL A 510 28.40 -54.17 -6.08
N ILE A 511 27.56 -54.61 -7.00
CA ILE A 511 26.66 -53.77 -7.77
C ILE A 511 25.53 -53.29 -6.89
N VAL A 512 25.34 -51.95 -6.83
CA VAL A 512 24.24 -51.30 -6.11
C VAL A 512 23.38 -50.49 -7.09
N MET A 513 22.08 -50.52 -6.87
CA MET A 513 21.07 -49.84 -7.69
C MET A 513 20.12 -49.06 -6.79
N GLY A 514 19.72 -47.86 -7.22
CA GLY A 514 18.68 -47.09 -6.58
C GLY A 514 17.73 -46.50 -7.63
N GLY A 515 16.43 -46.42 -7.39
CA GLY A 515 15.52 -45.84 -8.35
C GLY A 515 14.04 -46.15 -8.13
N ASN A 516 13.27 -45.99 -9.21
CA ASN A 516 11.82 -46.21 -9.17
C ASN A 516 11.46 -47.72 -9.24
N TYR A 517 10.19 -48.03 -8.92
CA TYR A 517 9.67 -49.39 -8.92
C TYR A 517 9.92 -50.10 -10.25
N ARG A 518 9.67 -49.45 -11.39
CA ARG A 518 9.79 -50.06 -12.73
C ARG A 518 11.22 -50.49 -13.02
N PHE A 519 12.19 -49.66 -12.64
CA PHE A 519 13.60 -49.94 -12.86
C PHE A 519 14.08 -51.10 -11.96
N ILE A 520 13.86 -51.01 -10.65
CA ILE A 520 14.38 -51.98 -9.70
C ILE A 520 13.68 -53.35 -9.85
N SER A 521 12.35 -53.41 -10.08
CA SER A 521 11.62 -54.65 -10.29
C SER A 521 12.06 -55.46 -11.53
N GLY A 522 12.71 -54.80 -12.50
CA GLY A 522 13.30 -55.41 -13.66
C GLY A 522 14.63 -56.12 -13.37
N HIS A 523 15.30 -55.79 -12.26
CA HIS A 523 16.65 -56.24 -11.93
C HIS A 523 16.74 -57.03 -10.61
N THR A 524 15.63 -57.20 -9.87
CA THR A 524 15.63 -57.90 -8.59
C THR A 524 14.74 -59.18 -8.61
N VAL A 525 15.06 -60.09 -7.72
CA VAL A 525 14.29 -61.35 -7.54
C VAL A 525 13.13 -61.19 -6.56
N ASP A 526 13.19 -60.25 -5.61
CA ASP A 526 12.26 -60.09 -4.49
C ASP A 526 11.05 -59.16 -4.84
N LYS A 527 10.34 -59.52 -5.92
CA LYS A 527 9.33 -58.63 -6.54
C LYS A 527 8.08 -58.38 -5.69
N GLU A 528 7.70 -59.36 -4.85
CA GLU A 528 6.45 -59.26 -4.08
C GLU A 528 6.58 -58.31 -2.88
N GLU A 529 7.68 -58.42 -2.13
CA GLU A 529 7.97 -57.55 -1.00
C GLU A 529 8.16 -56.09 -1.45
N LEU A 530 8.97 -55.91 -2.51
CA LEU A 530 9.20 -54.60 -3.15
C LEU A 530 7.89 -53.96 -3.58
N LYS A 531 6.96 -54.69 -4.19
CA LYS A 531 5.67 -54.20 -4.63
C LYS A 531 4.81 -53.76 -3.45
N ASN A 532 4.70 -54.56 -2.43
CA ASN A 532 3.87 -54.30 -1.26
C ASN A 532 4.33 -53.02 -0.53
N ILE A 533 5.63 -52.81 -0.35
CA ILE A 533 6.18 -51.64 0.31
C ILE A 533 6.07 -50.41 -0.60
N SER A 534 6.38 -50.53 -1.89
CA SER A 534 6.23 -49.44 -2.86
C SER A 534 4.77 -48.97 -2.95
N ASP A 535 3.81 -49.89 -3.04
CA ASP A 535 2.40 -49.58 -3.07
C ASP A 535 1.94 -48.92 -1.75
N LYS A 536 2.43 -49.42 -0.60
CA LYS A 536 2.15 -48.79 0.70
C LYS A 536 2.63 -47.35 0.76
N VAL A 537 3.91 -47.10 0.44
CA VAL A 537 4.52 -45.76 0.46
C VAL A 537 3.81 -44.81 -0.52
N SER A 538 3.50 -45.33 -1.73
CA SER A 538 2.78 -44.53 -2.74
C SER A 538 1.34 -44.22 -2.32
N ASN A 539 0.65 -45.13 -1.64
CA ASN A 539 -0.68 -44.95 -1.11
C ASN A 539 -0.70 -43.96 0.09
N GLU A 540 0.43 -43.67 0.73
CA GLU A 540 0.62 -42.63 1.73
C GLU A 540 0.98 -41.28 1.11
N GLY A 541 0.98 -41.14 -0.22
CA GLY A 541 1.32 -39.91 -0.92
C GLY A 541 2.81 -39.59 -0.98
N LYS A 542 3.67 -40.55 -0.67
CA LYS A 542 5.12 -40.43 -0.62
C LYS A 542 5.77 -41.05 -1.85
N THR A 543 6.98 -40.59 -2.18
CA THR A 543 7.78 -41.14 -3.29
C THR A 543 8.69 -42.26 -2.77
N PRO A 544 8.54 -43.49 -3.22
CA PRO A 544 9.44 -44.57 -2.83
C PRO A 544 10.73 -44.52 -3.64
N LEU A 545 11.87 -44.36 -2.99
CA LEU A 545 13.20 -44.62 -3.52
C LEU A 545 13.60 -46.02 -3.10
N ILE A 546 13.75 -46.88 -4.07
CA ILE A 546 13.96 -48.34 -3.86
C ILE A 546 15.43 -48.65 -4.14
N PHE A 547 16.04 -49.42 -3.27
CA PHE A 547 17.45 -49.80 -3.37
C PHE A 547 17.62 -51.29 -3.43
N ALA A 548 18.61 -51.72 -4.22
CA ALA A 548 18.99 -53.11 -4.39
C ALA A 548 20.51 -53.25 -4.40
N LYS A 549 20.99 -54.40 -3.90
CA LYS A 549 22.40 -54.82 -3.84
C LYS A 549 22.50 -56.21 -4.41
N ASP A 550 23.37 -56.40 -5.41
CA ASP A 550 23.62 -57.70 -6.06
C ASP A 550 22.31 -58.43 -6.49
N ASN A 551 21.39 -57.69 -7.12
CA ASN A 551 20.04 -58.12 -7.57
C ASN A 551 19.05 -58.53 -6.45
N HIS A 552 19.37 -58.23 -5.18
CA HIS A 552 18.46 -58.42 -4.06
C HIS A 552 17.93 -57.06 -3.55
N TYR A 553 16.66 -56.99 -3.24
CA TYR A 553 16.03 -55.85 -2.62
C TYR A 553 16.58 -55.64 -1.20
N ILE A 554 17.11 -54.46 -0.90
CA ILE A 554 17.67 -54.11 0.41
C ILE A 554 16.78 -53.14 1.21
N GLY A 555 15.87 -52.43 0.55
CA GLY A 555 14.95 -51.57 1.25
C GLY A 555 14.42 -50.41 0.41
N THR A 556 13.49 -49.69 0.99
CA THR A 556 12.85 -48.51 0.40
C THR A 556 12.94 -47.32 1.35
N ILE A 557 13.35 -46.15 0.84
CA ILE A 557 13.33 -44.91 1.54
C ILE A 557 12.16 -44.09 1.00
N ALA A 558 11.23 -43.71 1.87
CA ALA A 558 10.10 -42.86 1.52
C ALA A 558 10.48 -41.40 1.64
N VAL A 559 10.36 -40.67 0.55
CA VAL A 559 10.63 -39.23 0.49
C VAL A 559 9.34 -38.47 0.16
N ALA A 560 9.08 -37.39 0.87
CA ALA A 560 7.93 -36.52 0.59
C ALA A 560 8.28 -35.05 0.84
N ASP A 561 7.59 -34.20 0.15
CA ASP A 561 7.60 -32.75 0.43
C ASP A 561 6.60 -32.48 1.56
N ILE A 562 7.07 -31.89 2.65
CA ILE A 562 6.29 -31.72 3.88
C ILE A 562 5.38 -30.51 3.76
N ILE A 563 4.13 -30.66 4.21
CA ILE A 563 3.18 -29.55 4.34
C ILE A 563 3.71 -28.56 5.39
N LYS A 564 3.74 -27.26 5.07
CA LYS A 564 4.15 -26.22 6.02
C LYS A 564 3.22 -26.23 7.25
N GLU A 565 3.79 -26.00 8.42
CA GLU A 565 3.07 -26.02 9.70
C GLU A 565 1.84 -25.09 9.71
N ASP A 566 1.93 -23.96 8.98
CA ASP A 566 0.88 -22.96 8.94
C ASP A 566 -0.16 -23.18 7.82
N SER A 567 0.03 -24.16 6.90
CA SER A 567 -0.83 -24.34 5.73
C SER A 567 -2.27 -24.66 6.09
N HIS A 568 -2.50 -25.64 6.97
CA HIS A 568 -3.85 -25.99 7.42
C HIS A 568 -4.57 -24.79 8.08
N LYS A 569 -3.84 -24.03 8.90
CA LYS A 569 -4.38 -22.82 9.54
C LYS A 569 -4.73 -21.75 8.51
N ALA A 570 -3.86 -21.50 7.55
CA ALA A 570 -4.07 -20.53 6.49
C ALA A 570 -5.31 -20.86 5.64
N VAL A 571 -5.44 -22.12 5.20
CA VAL A 571 -6.60 -22.59 4.46
C VAL A 571 -7.89 -22.43 5.28
N SER A 572 -7.87 -22.82 6.56
CA SER A 572 -9.02 -22.63 7.45
C SER A 572 -9.41 -21.16 7.60
N GLU A 573 -8.44 -20.23 7.70
CA GLU A 573 -8.71 -18.80 7.77
C GLU A 573 -9.30 -18.23 6.47
N LEU A 574 -8.81 -18.67 5.30
CA LEU A 574 -9.36 -18.31 4.00
C LEU A 574 -10.83 -18.77 3.86
N LYS A 575 -11.12 -20.01 4.23
CA LYS A 575 -12.49 -20.57 4.21
C LYS A 575 -13.43 -19.80 5.15
N LYS A 576 -12.98 -19.42 6.36
CA LYS A 576 -13.76 -18.56 7.29
C LYS A 576 -14.04 -17.17 6.71
N MET A 577 -13.25 -16.68 5.77
CA MET A 577 -13.52 -15.44 5.06
C MET A 577 -14.46 -15.59 3.86
N GLY A 578 -14.99 -16.81 3.62
CA GLY A 578 -15.87 -17.14 2.51
C GLY A 578 -15.13 -17.29 1.17
N ILE A 579 -13.86 -17.66 1.20
CA ILE A 579 -13.03 -17.84 0.02
C ILE A 579 -12.95 -19.34 -0.29
N HIS A 580 -13.17 -19.71 -1.55
CA HIS A 580 -13.01 -21.06 -2.06
C HIS A 580 -11.53 -21.32 -2.34
N VAL A 581 -10.96 -22.36 -1.73
CA VAL A 581 -9.53 -22.66 -1.79
C VAL A 581 -9.29 -23.87 -2.69
N VAL A 582 -8.51 -23.69 -3.75
CA VAL A 582 -8.18 -24.70 -4.76
C VAL A 582 -6.69 -25.00 -4.70
N MET A 583 -6.29 -26.25 -4.67
CA MET A 583 -4.89 -26.65 -4.82
C MET A 583 -4.62 -27.08 -6.26
N LEU A 584 -3.53 -26.55 -6.86
CA LEU A 584 -3.03 -26.93 -8.17
C LEU A 584 -1.73 -27.73 -8.02
N THR A 585 -1.59 -28.85 -8.73
CA THR A 585 -0.37 -29.64 -8.69
C THR A 585 -0.17 -30.45 -9.96
N GLY A 586 1.10 -30.67 -10.34
CA GLY A 586 1.48 -31.66 -11.38
C GLY A 586 1.46 -33.11 -10.94
N ASP A 587 1.27 -33.36 -9.65
CA ASP A 587 1.23 -34.72 -9.08
C ASP A 587 0.03 -35.54 -9.61
N ASN A 588 0.11 -36.86 -9.45
CA ASN A 588 -1.01 -37.74 -9.72
C ASN A 588 -2.18 -37.50 -8.75
N GLU A 589 -3.39 -37.88 -9.15
CA GLU A 589 -4.62 -37.66 -8.39
C GLU A 589 -4.58 -38.23 -6.95
N LYS A 590 -3.94 -39.37 -6.73
CA LYS A 590 -3.88 -40.00 -5.40
C LYS A 590 -3.06 -39.20 -4.41
N THR A 591 -1.84 -38.82 -4.80
CA THR A 591 -0.95 -37.97 -3.98
C THR A 591 -1.57 -36.62 -3.73
N ALA A 592 -2.12 -36.00 -4.77
CA ALA A 592 -2.77 -34.71 -4.69
C ALA A 592 -3.97 -34.70 -3.74
N ALA A 593 -4.81 -35.74 -3.78
CA ALA A 593 -5.97 -35.88 -2.90
C ALA A 593 -5.58 -36.00 -1.42
N ILE A 594 -4.48 -36.72 -1.11
CA ILE A 594 -3.98 -36.88 0.26
C ILE A 594 -3.50 -35.52 0.80
N ILE A 595 -2.64 -34.81 0.06
CA ILE A 595 -2.09 -33.51 0.45
C ILE A 595 -3.21 -32.48 0.56
N GLY A 596 -4.16 -32.46 -0.39
CA GLY A 596 -5.29 -31.55 -0.36
C GLY A 596 -6.20 -31.78 0.83
N LYS A 597 -6.44 -33.03 1.23
CA LYS A 597 -7.22 -33.35 2.44
C LYS A 597 -6.48 -32.93 3.70
N GLU A 598 -5.17 -33.12 3.79
CA GLU A 598 -4.36 -32.75 4.93
C GLU A 598 -4.26 -31.24 5.04
N ALA A 599 -4.07 -30.52 3.93
CA ALA A 599 -4.09 -29.06 3.90
C ALA A 599 -5.50 -28.47 4.15
N GLY A 600 -6.57 -29.25 3.91
CA GLY A 600 -7.95 -28.85 4.14
C GLY A 600 -8.57 -27.99 3.04
N VAL A 601 -8.05 -28.04 1.80
CA VAL A 601 -8.57 -27.29 0.65
C VAL A 601 -9.98 -27.77 0.23
N ASP A 602 -10.71 -26.95 -0.53
CA ASP A 602 -12.06 -27.28 -1.00
C ASP A 602 -12.04 -28.11 -2.27
N GLU A 603 -11.06 -27.88 -3.16
CA GLU A 603 -10.94 -28.51 -4.47
C GLU A 603 -9.47 -28.80 -4.77
N VAL A 604 -9.20 -29.92 -5.43
CA VAL A 604 -7.86 -30.33 -5.88
C VAL A 604 -7.88 -30.55 -7.38
N ILE A 605 -6.99 -29.90 -8.12
CA ILE A 605 -6.79 -30.08 -9.55
C ILE A 605 -5.38 -30.65 -9.76
N ALA A 606 -5.33 -31.96 -10.05
CA ALA A 606 -4.12 -32.76 -10.20
C ALA A 606 -3.69 -32.89 -11.66
N GLY A 607 -2.43 -33.32 -11.90
CA GLY A 607 -1.90 -33.57 -13.23
C GLY A 607 -1.73 -32.35 -14.11
N VAL A 608 -1.64 -31.16 -13.52
CA VAL A 608 -1.53 -29.88 -14.25
C VAL A 608 -0.06 -29.60 -14.54
N LEU A 609 0.33 -29.71 -15.80
CA LEU A 609 1.67 -29.29 -16.25
C LEU A 609 1.86 -27.77 -16.09
N PRO A 610 3.09 -27.25 -16.00
CA PRO A 610 3.35 -25.82 -15.83
C PRO A 610 2.59 -24.94 -16.84
N ASP A 611 2.62 -25.28 -18.13
CA ASP A 611 1.90 -24.56 -19.20
C ASP A 611 0.37 -24.67 -19.09
N GLY A 612 -0.15 -25.66 -18.38
CA GLY A 612 -1.57 -25.88 -18.16
C GLY A 612 -2.17 -25.03 -17.03
N LYS A 613 -1.34 -24.55 -16.08
CA LYS A 613 -1.80 -23.79 -14.91
C LYS A 613 -2.53 -22.50 -15.31
N GLU A 614 -2.05 -21.81 -16.36
CA GLU A 614 -2.72 -20.61 -16.87
C GLU A 614 -4.16 -20.88 -17.33
N ASN A 615 -4.39 -21.99 -18.02
CA ASN A 615 -5.73 -22.37 -18.49
C ASN A 615 -6.68 -22.66 -17.32
N VAL A 616 -6.19 -23.36 -16.29
CA VAL A 616 -6.97 -23.61 -15.06
C VAL A 616 -7.37 -22.30 -14.39
N ILE A 617 -6.44 -21.36 -14.24
CA ILE A 617 -6.74 -20.05 -13.68
C ILE A 617 -7.80 -19.32 -14.51
N ARG A 618 -7.72 -19.37 -15.84
CA ARG A 618 -8.71 -18.77 -16.75
C ARG A 618 -10.11 -19.34 -16.53
N GLU A 619 -10.26 -20.63 -16.29
CA GLU A 619 -11.54 -21.26 -15.97
C GLU A 619 -12.05 -20.87 -14.57
N LEU A 620 -11.18 -20.80 -13.57
CA LEU A 620 -11.55 -20.34 -12.23
C LEU A 620 -12.02 -18.88 -12.23
N MET A 621 -11.40 -17.99 -13.01
CA MET A 621 -11.80 -16.59 -13.16
C MET A 621 -13.24 -16.43 -13.71
N LYS A 622 -13.76 -17.39 -14.47
CA LYS A 622 -15.17 -17.38 -14.89
C LYS A 622 -16.14 -17.62 -13.74
N LYS A 623 -15.70 -18.30 -12.67
CA LYS A 623 -16.49 -18.61 -11.48
C LYS A 623 -16.44 -17.45 -10.45
N GLY A 624 -15.39 -16.62 -10.45
CA GLY A 624 -15.24 -15.50 -9.53
C GLY A 624 -13.87 -14.85 -9.57
N ARG A 625 -13.69 -13.77 -8.81
CA ARG A 625 -12.39 -13.11 -8.65
C ARG A 625 -11.38 -14.08 -8.04
N THR A 626 -10.32 -14.37 -8.78
CA THR A 626 -9.36 -15.45 -8.48
C THR A 626 -7.96 -14.89 -8.25
N ALA A 627 -7.33 -15.34 -7.14
CA ALA A 627 -5.90 -15.18 -6.95
C ALA A 627 -5.17 -16.47 -7.28
N MET A 628 -3.98 -16.36 -7.86
CA MET A 628 -2.98 -17.42 -7.92
C MET A 628 -1.89 -17.15 -6.89
N VAL A 629 -1.51 -18.16 -6.11
CA VAL A 629 -0.42 -18.09 -5.13
C VAL A 629 0.64 -19.12 -5.51
N GLY A 630 1.89 -18.70 -5.66
CA GLY A 630 3.00 -19.55 -6.03
C GLY A 630 4.35 -18.96 -5.64
N ASP A 631 5.44 -19.73 -5.81
CA ASP A 631 6.82 -19.28 -5.57
C ASP A 631 7.46 -18.57 -6.77
N GLY A 632 6.86 -18.63 -7.91
CA GLY A 632 7.02 -17.75 -9.07
C GLY A 632 7.87 -18.24 -10.23
N ILE A 633 8.72 -19.23 -10.14
CA ILE A 633 9.55 -19.63 -11.27
C ILE A 633 8.70 -20.35 -12.34
N ASN A 634 7.94 -21.37 -11.90
CA ASN A 634 7.09 -22.17 -12.76
C ASN A 634 5.67 -21.60 -12.90
N ASP A 635 5.29 -20.69 -12.02
CA ASP A 635 3.94 -20.16 -11.89
C ASP A 635 3.76 -18.78 -12.52
N ALA A 636 4.84 -18.13 -13.00
CA ALA A 636 4.81 -16.76 -13.53
C ALA A 636 3.68 -16.51 -14.57
N PRO A 637 3.40 -17.43 -15.54
CA PRO A 637 2.29 -17.25 -16.46
C PRO A 637 0.92 -17.27 -15.75
N ALA A 638 0.74 -18.16 -14.77
CA ALA A 638 -0.50 -18.29 -13.99
C ALA A 638 -0.69 -17.09 -13.03
N LEU A 639 0.38 -16.62 -12.38
CA LEU A 639 0.40 -15.41 -11.54
C LEU A 639 0.00 -14.17 -12.33
N THR A 640 0.58 -13.98 -13.51
CA THR A 640 0.26 -12.84 -14.39
C THR A 640 -1.16 -12.93 -14.94
N ARG A 641 -1.69 -14.14 -15.14
CA ARG A 641 -3.03 -14.36 -15.70
C ARG A 641 -4.14 -14.12 -14.70
N ALA A 642 -3.95 -14.43 -13.44
CA ALA A 642 -4.95 -14.29 -12.38
C ALA A 642 -5.44 -12.83 -12.24
N ASP A 643 -6.60 -12.62 -11.62
CA ASP A 643 -7.02 -11.26 -11.22
C ASP A 643 -6.02 -10.65 -10.24
N ILE A 644 -5.39 -11.48 -9.41
CA ILE A 644 -4.29 -11.13 -8.50
C ILE A 644 -3.26 -12.28 -8.44
N GLY A 645 -2.01 -11.97 -8.79
CA GLY A 645 -0.87 -12.85 -8.54
C GLY A 645 -0.26 -12.56 -7.16
N ILE A 646 -0.07 -13.59 -6.36
CA ILE A 646 0.55 -13.49 -5.02
C ILE A 646 1.80 -14.37 -5.01
N ALA A 647 2.98 -13.75 -4.93
CA ALA A 647 4.25 -14.46 -4.75
C ALA A 647 4.52 -14.69 -3.27
N ILE A 648 4.88 -15.93 -2.90
CA ILE A 648 5.21 -16.32 -1.54
C ILE A 648 6.71 -16.63 -1.41
N GLY A 649 7.35 -16.03 -0.40
CA GLY A 649 8.80 -16.14 -0.24
C GLY A 649 9.55 -15.28 -1.26
N ALA A 650 10.34 -14.32 -0.82
CA ALA A 650 11.05 -13.35 -1.68
C ALA A 650 12.17 -13.99 -2.56
N GLY A 651 11.97 -15.24 -3.00
CA GLY A 651 13.06 -16.08 -3.55
C GLY A 651 13.54 -15.74 -4.94
N THR A 652 12.71 -15.17 -5.83
CA THR A 652 13.14 -14.94 -7.22
C THR A 652 12.66 -13.59 -7.75
N ASP A 653 13.52 -12.88 -8.48
CA ASP A 653 13.17 -11.62 -9.16
C ASP A 653 11.99 -11.82 -10.13
N ILE A 654 11.89 -13.00 -10.76
CA ILE A 654 10.81 -13.35 -11.70
C ILE A 654 9.44 -13.38 -11.01
N ALA A 655 9.37 -13.94 -9.79
CA ALA A 655 8.14 -13.94 -9.01
C ALA A 655 7.69 -12.53 -8.62
N ILE A 656 8.65 -11.72 -8.17
CA ILE A 656 8.42 -10.33 -7.79
C ILE A 656 7.87 -9.54 -8.99
N ASP A 657 8.40 -9.76 -10.18
CA ASP A 657 7.97 -9.05 -11.40
C ASP A 657 6.60 -9.51 -11.90
N ALA A 658 6.26 -10.80 -11.74
CA ALA A 658 5.00 -11.37 -12.21
C ALA A 658 3.82 -11.15 -11.25
N ALA A 659 4.06 -10.95 -9.96
CA ALA A 659 3.03 -10.86 -8.94
C ALA A 659 2.54 -9.43 -8.69
N ASP A 660 1.29 -9.28 -8.24
CA ASP A 660 0.68 -8.03 -7.76
C ASP A 660 0.90 -7.83 -6.26
N VAL A 661 1.04 -8.93 -5.52
CA VAL A 661 1.32 -8.96 -4.08
C VAL A 661 2.53 -9.85 -3.84
N VAL A 662 3.50 -9.34 -3.08
CA VAL A 662 4.70 -10.09 -2.69
C VAL A 662 4.69 -10.29 -1.19
N LEU A 663 4.76 -11.54 -0.76
CA LEU A 663 4.88 -11.93 0.63
C LEU A 663 6.35 -12.25 0.92
N MET A 664 6.97 -11.41 1.75
CA MET A 664 8.40 -11.52 2.07
C MET A 664 8.73 -12.79 2.85
N LYS A 665 7.76 -13.27 3.63
CA LYS A 665 7.86 -14.52 4.39
C LYS A 665 7.29 -15.68 3.61
N SER A 666 7.88 -16.84 3.77
CA SER A 666 7.38 -18.07 3.16
C SER A 666 6.23 -18.70 3.97
N ARG A 667 5.32 -17.88 4.52
CA ARG A 667 4.18 -18.33 5.33
C ARG A 667 2.86 -18.19 4.58
N LEU A 668 2.10 -19.27 4.50
CA LEU A 668 0.80 -19.27 3.82
C LEU A 668 -0.25 -18.43 4.58
N THR A 669 -0.11 -18.28 5.89
CA THR A 669 -0.95 -17.38 6.71
C THR A 669 -0.88 -15.93 6.28
N ASP A 670 0.20 -15.49 5.63
CA ASP A 670 0.33 -14.11 5.13
C ASP A 670 -0.57 -13.86 3.92
N VAL A 671 -0.97 -14.90 3.17
CA VAL A 671 -2.01 -14.81 2.13
C VAL A 671 -3.34 -14.39 2.76
N ALA A 672 -3.75 -15.07 3.84
CA ALA A 672 -4.96 -14.72 4.57
C ALA A 672 -4.88 -13.32 5.19
N ALA A 673 -3.71 -12.94 5.70
CA ALA A 673 -3.46 -11.62 6.27
C ALA A 673 -3.53 -10.51 5.20
N SER A 674 -2.99 -10.73 3.99
CA SER A 674 -3.06 -9.76 2.88
C SER A 674 -4.51 -9.49 2.45
N ILE A 675 -5.32 -10.53 2.33
CA ILE A 675 -6.73 -10.42 1.97
C ILE A 675 -7.53 -9.71 3.10
N ARG A 676 -7.26 -10.02 4.36
CA ARG A 676 -7.90 -9.37 5.51
C ARG A 676 -7.55 -7.89 5.59
N LEU A 677 -6.28 -7.55 5.36
CA LEU A 677 -5.82 -6.16 5.31
C LEU A 677 -6.53 -5.40 4.17
N SER A 678 -6.59 -5.99 2.98
CA SER A 678 -7.25 -5.41 1.81
C SER A 678 -8.74 -5.21 2.03
N LYS A 679 -9.45 -6.21 2.59
CA LYS A 679 -10.88 -6.08 2.98
C LYS A 679 -11.09 -4.95 4.00
N SER A 680 -10.19 -4.83 4.99
CA SER A 680 -10.26 -3.78 6.00
C SER A 680 -10.01 -2.39 5.39
N THR A 681 -9.06 -2.29 4.47
CA THR A 681 -8.76 -1.05 3.73
C THR A 681 -9.94 -0.63 2.85
N LEU A 682 -10.53 -1.56 2.10
CA LEU A 682 -11.74 -1.29 1.30
C LEU A 682 -12.91 -0.83 2.16
N ARG A 683 -13.16 -1.50 3.27
CA ARG A 683 -14.23 -1.10 4.20
C ARG A 683 -14.01 0.32 4.72
N ASN A 684 -12.78 0.65 5.09
CA ASN A 684 -12.42 1.99 5.54
C ASN A 684 -12.62 3.05 4.44
N ILE A 685 -12.28 2.73 3.18
CA ILE A 685 -12.55 3.59 2.03
C ILE A 685 -14.05 3.84 1.89
N HIS A 686 -14.87 2.80 1.95
CA HIS A 686 -16.34 2.94 1.85
C HIS A 686 -16.92 3.77 3.00
N GLU A 687 -16.46 3.56 4.23
CA GLU A 687 -16.84 4.37 5.40
C GLU A 687 -16.47 5.85 5.19
N ASN A 688 -15.27 6.13 4.72
CA ASN A 688 -14.81 7.48 4.44
C ASN A 688 -15.64 8.17 3.34
N LEU A 689 -15.92 7.46 2.25
CA LEU A 689 -16.74 7.96 1.14
C LEU A 689 -18.18 8.19 1.59
N PHE A 690 -18.76 7.26 2.34
CA PHE A 690 -20.11 7.42 2.89
C PHE A 690 -20.22 8.69 3.72
N TRP A 691 -19.35 8.91 4.69
CA TRP A 691 -19.37 10.12 5.52
C TRP A 691 -19.09 11.38 4.71
N ALA A 692 -18.19 11.34 3.73
CA ALA A 692 -17.89 12.48 2.87
C ALA A 692 -19.09 12.94 2.03
N PHE A 693 -20.00 12.05 1.67
CA PHE A 693 -21.23 12.40 0.96
C PHE A 693 -22.40 12.70 1.90
N PHE A 694 -22.54 11.95 2.97
CA PHE A 694 -23.69 12.00 3.86
C PHE A 694 -23.92 13.38 4.45
N TYR A 695 -22.86 14.01 4.99
CA TYR A 695 -23.01 15.35 5.58
C TYR A 695 -23.33 16.42 4.54
N ASN A 696 -22.82 16.31 3.30
CA ASN A 696 -23.18 17.21 2.22
C ASN A 696 -24.65 17.06 1.79
N THR A 697 -25.14 15.81 1.71
CA THR A 697 -26.53 15.50 1.33
C THR A 697 -27.53 16.13 2.30
N ILE A 698 -27.23 16.14 3.60
CA ILE A 698 -28.05 16.78 4.62
C ILE A 698 -27.77 18.29 4.70
N GLY A 699 -26.51 18.67 4.63
CA GLY A 699 -26.07 20.06 4.82
C GLY A 699 -26.49 21.00 3.72
N ILE A 700 -26.51 20.57 2.45
CA ILE A 700 -26.87 21.44 1.33
C ILE A 700 -28.33 21.92 1.41
N PRO A 701 -29.36 21.04 1.62
CA PRO A 701 -30.74 21.48 1.81
C PRO A 701 -30.91 22.41 3.02
N LEU A 702 -30.23 22.10 4.13
CA LEU A 702 -30.26 22.95 5.34
C LEU A 702 -29.65 24.32 5.07
N ALA A 703 -28.51 24.39 4.38
CA ALA A 703 -27.85 25.63 4.00
C ALA A 703 -28.69 26.45 3.01
N ALA A 704 -29.30 25.78 2.05
CA ALA A 704 -30.22 26.42 1.09
C ALA A 704 -31.48 26.98 1.73
N GLY A 705 -31.77 26.62 2.98
CA GLY A 705 -32.91 27.14 3.74
C GLY A 705 -34.19 26.33 3.59
N ALA A 706 -34.14 25.06 3.18
CA ALA A 706 -35.33 24.20 3.05
C ALA A 706 -36.14 24.09 4.37
N PHE A 707 -35.49 24.30 5.52
CA PHE A 707 -36.08 24.18 6.85
C PHE A 707 -36.30 25.53 7.56
N VAL A 708 -36.22 26.64 6.83
CA VAL A 708 -36.42 28.00 7.38
C VAL A 708 -37.81 28.14 8.00
N GLY A 709 -38.82 27.49 7.43
CA GLY A 709 -40.19 27.46 8.00
C GLY A 709 -40.28 26.81 9.38
N LEU A 710 -39.31 25.96 9.74
CA LEU A 710 -39.19 25.35 11.07
C LEU A 710 -38.20 26.11 11.99
N GLY A 711 -37.77 27.30 11.60
CA GLY A 711 -36.79 28.12 12.34
C GLY A 711 -35.34 27.64 12.24
N LEU A 712 -35.06 26.60 11.43
CA LEU A 712 -33.72 26.03 11.28
C LEU A 712 -33.00 26.70 10.11
N THR A 713 -31.94 27.45 10.43
CA THR A 713 -31.05 28.07 9.44
C THR A 713 -29.61 27.71 9.72
N LEU A 714 -28.84 27.44 8.68
CA LEU A 714 -27.40 27.20 8.80
C LEU A 714 -26.63 28.50 8.53
N ASN A 715 -25.89 28.95 9.53
CA ASN A 715 -24.95 30.04 9.35
C ASN A 715 -23.71 29.54 8.57
N PRO A 716 -23.15 30.30 7.61
CA PRO A 716 -21.94 29.95 6.86
C PRO A 716 -20.75 29.53 7.73
N MET A 717 -20.64 30.09 8.94
CA MET A 717 -19.57 29.78 9.91
C MET A 717 -19.62 28.31 10.35
N PHE A 718 -20.80 27.79 10.72
CA PHE A 718 -20.98 26.38 11.10
C PHE A 718 -20.72 25.44 9.93
N GLY A 719 -21.07 25.87 8.71
CA GLY A 719 -20.72 25.15 7.49
C GLY A 719 -19.20 24.98 7.31
N ALA A 720 -18.43 26.05 7.51
CA ALA A 720 -16.97 26.04 7.43
C ALA A 720 -16.32 25.16 8.53
N ALA A 721 -16.86 25.20 9.76
CA ALA A 721 -16.40 24.37 10.87
C ALA A 721 -16.65 22.88 10.58
N ALA A 722 -17.85 22.51 10.16
CA ALA A 722 -18.24 21.14 9.82
C ALA A 722 -17.35 20.58 8.70
N MET A 723 -17.07 21.38 7.67
CA MET A 723 -16.19 20.99 6.57
C MET A 723 -14.76 20.71 7.04
N SER A 724 -14.20 21.57 7.90
CA SER A 724 -12.84 21.37 8.44
C SER A 724 -12.75 20.09 9.28
N LEU A 725 -13.79 19.82 10.09
CA LEU A 725 -13.88 18.61 10.92
C LEU A 725 -14.02 17.34 10.09
N SER A 726 -14.73 17.40 8.96
CA SER A 726 -14.92 16.26 8.05
C SER A 726 -13.60 15.70 7.53
N SER A 727 -12.68 16.55 7.10
CA SER A 727 -11.36 16.11 6.63
C SER A 727 -10.54 15.45 7.75
N PHE A 728 -10.63 16.00 8.97
CA PHE A 728 -9.99 15.41 10.15
C PHE A 728 -10.56 14.03 10.48
N CYS A 729 -11.89 13.87 10.44
CA CYS A 729 -12.56 12.59 10.70
C CYS A 729 -12.13 11.50 9.70
N VAL A 730 -12.06 11.81 8.40
CA VAL A 730 -11.63 10.88 7.35
C VAL A 730 -10.21 10.38 7.61
N VAL A 731 -9.27 11.26 7.95
CA VAL A 731 -7.88 10.85 8.22
C VAL A 731 -7.79 10.05 9.52
N THR A 732 -8.49 10.45 10.56
CA THR A 732 -8.52 9.71 11.83
C THR A 732 -9.10 8.31 11.64
N ASN A 733 -10.17 8.19 10.84
CA ASN A 733 -10.73 6.88 10.50
C ASN A 733 -9.73 6.02 9.71
N ALA A 734 -9.01 6.59 8.75
CA ALA A 734 -7.97 5.86 8.01
C ALA A 734 -6.82 5.39 8.93
N LEU A 735 -6.40 6.21 9.89
CA LEU A 735 -5.36 5.83 10.86
C LEU A 735 -5.79 4.66 11.76
N ARG A 736 -7.10 4.40 11.94
CA ARG A 736 -7.60 3.20 12.64
C ARG A 736 -7.15 1.89 12.00
N LEU A 737 -6.82 1.90 10.70
CA LEU A 737 -6.26 0.73 10.02
C LEU A 737 -4.95 0.24 10.66
N ASN A 738 -4.16 1.13 11.28
CA ASN A 738 -2.97 0.71 12.04
C ASN A 738 -3.31 -0.21 13.22
N LEU A 739 -4.52 -0.12 13.77
CA LEU A 739 -5.01 -0.95 14.87
C LEU A 739 -5.73 -2.23 14.38
N ALA A 740 -5.96 -2.39 13.07
CA ALA A 740 -6.65 -3.55 12.53
C ALA A 740 -5.83 -4.84 12.78
N ASP A 741 -6.47 -5.88 13.25
CA ASP A 741 -5.84 -7.20 13.43
C ASP A 741 -5.87 -7.97 12.10
N ILE A 742 -4.71 -8.08 11.45
CA ILE A 742 -4.56 -8.78 10.16
C ILE A 742 -4.34 -10.28 10.31
N TYR A 743 -3.90 -10.75 11.50
CA TYR A 743 -3.64 -12.16 11.78
C TYR A 743 -4.74 -12.86 12.60
N GLY A 744 -5.83 -12.16 12.95
CA GLY A 744 -6.95 -12.74 13.67
C GLY A 744 -6.63 -13.16 15.12
N LYS A 745 -5.60 -12.56 15.74
CA LYS A 745 -5.14 -12.89 17.10
C LYS A 745 -6.02 -12.30 18.21
N ARG A 746 -6.79 -11.25 17.93
CA ARG A 746 -7.76 -10.70 18.91
C ARG A 746 -8.96 -11.64 18.98
N LYS A 747 -9.01 -12.49 20.01
CA LYS A 747 -10.29 -13.02 20.50
C LYS A 747 -11.18 -11.80 20.80
N LYS A 748 -12.41 -11.79 20.25
CA LYS A 748 -13.45 -10.95 20.81
C LYS A 748 -13.52 -11.32 22.29
N THR A 749 -13.11 -10.44 23.18
CA THR A 749 -13.60 -10.46 24.55
C THR A 749 -15.08 -10.16 24.43
N GLU A 750 -15.88 -11.20 24.58
CA GLU A 750 -17.30 -11.10 24.86
C GLU A 750 -17.53 -10.35 26.16
#